data_5a3223fc4a7d863f2889ce6414b085dd
#
_entry.id   5a3223fc4a7d863f2889ce6414b085dd
#
_cell.length_a   1.000
_cell.length_b   1.000
_cell.length_c   1.000
_cell.angle_alpha   90.00
_cell.angle_beta   90.00
_cell.angle_gamma   90.00
#
_symmetry.space_group_name_H-M   'P 1'
#
loop_
_entity.id
_entity.type
_entity.pdbx_description
1 polymer ?
#
loop_
_entity_poly.entity_id
_entity_poly.type
_entity_poly.pdbx_seq_one_letter_code
_entity_poly.pdbx_strand_id
1 'polypeptide(L)'
;MIQFDEKTGIFHLSNAKMSYVLQVIRGRHLMHRYWGRKLRTFRDSRPFQELDRGFSPQPGAYENERTFSLDVLPQEYPGYGHVDYRIPAYEVRLADGTTTTELFYKDYTITKGKPALAGLPAAYAADDEAETLKITLADSKGKLEAELSYTIFADADVIARSACLKNSGEEPLDLLNAASFALDLPDHDFDRMNLWGGHAAERTAERVPLMHGIEESASRRGSSSHQASPFLALLRKDAGEKSGEVYGFSLVWSGEFSLKTEVEQFGTTRVVGGINPFEFRWHLEPGESFQTPEALLAYSAEGLNGMSQAFHEIVRHHIVRGKFRDAVRPILVNNWEATYFDFDDAKMDNLAACAKDLGIELMVLDDGWFGKREDDNSSLGDWVVNMEKLKGGLQGVAESAHKRGLKFGLWFEPEMVSVDSDLYRAHPDWALRSPSYPMTFSRHQLVLDLSRADVRDYIVDSVCKILDTAPIDYVKWDFNRHLTDAFSSKLPPERQGEVRTRFVLGLYDVLERITQTHPDVLFESCSGGGGRFDAGMLYYMPQTWTSDDTDAICRLSIQSGTSMVFPPITMGAHVSVTPNHQVGRVTPMQTRAFAAMMGCYGYEMDITRMSDEEKVEVRSHIALYKKIRPTMQLGRFYRLLTPFEGKGNETAWEFVAKDGKEIVLVYFKALATPAAELRTLKLEQLDADAEYEVAAYYPAKGLSHDGAGSKSLSLAGKSFYGDELMYSGIEVPKIDTDFAAYMWVFHKK
;
A
#
# COMPACT_ATOMS: atom_id res chain seq x y z
N MET A 1 -12.69 22.00 10.85
CA MET A 1 -12.96 20.55 10.69
C MET A 1 -14.36 20.38 10.10
N ILE A 2 -15.40 19.97 10.79
CA ILE A 2 -16.71 19.70 10.20
C ILE A 2 -17.74 20.73 10.65
N GLN A 3 -18.45 21.33 9.70
CA GLN A 3 -19.53 22.29 9.94
C GLN A 3 -20.78 21.83 9.19
N PHE A 4 -21.94 21.98 9.79
CA PHE A 4 -23.23 21.74 9.16
C PHE A 4 -24.10 23.01 9.21
N ASP A 5 -24.62 23.44 8.08
CA ASP A 5 -25.61 24.50 7.96
C ASP A 5 -27.00 23.91 7.71
N GLU A 6 -27.83 23.86 8.75
CA GLU A 6 -29.17 23.29 8.68
C GLU A 6 -30.09 23.98 7.65
N LYS A 7 -29.86 25.28 7.38
CA LYS A 7 -30.73 26.03 6.45
C LYS A 7 -30.51 25.61 5.00
N THR A 8 -29.27 25.30 4.66
CA THR A 8 -28.87 24.94 3.29
C THR A 8 -28.66 23.45 3.12
N GLY A 9 -28.62 22.67 4.21
CA GLY A 9 -28.30 21.24 4.20
C GLY A 9 -26.84 20.94 3.84
N ILE A 10 -25.91 21.89 4.03
CA ILE A 10 -24.52 21.77 3.62
C ILE A 10 -23.65 21.29 4.77
N PHE A 11 -22.93 20.18 4.55
CA PHE A 11 -21.80 19.73 5.35
C PHE A 11 -20.50 20.22 4.69
N HIS A 12 -19.68 20.93 5.45
CA HIS A 12 -18.37 21.40 5.01
C HIS A 12 -17.29 20.83 5.91
N LEU A 13 -16.54 19.87 5.39
CA LEU A 13 -15.37 19.27 6.03
C LEU A 13 -14.13 19.99 5.52
N SER A 14 -13.24 20.47 6.39
CA SER A 14 -12.02 21.14 5.96
C SER A 14 -10.89 21.03 6.97
N ASN A 15 -9.66 20.93 6.49
CA ASN A 15 -8.43 21.06 7.26
C ASN A 15 -7.63 22.32 6.84
N ALA A 16 -6.30 22.30 6.95
CA ALA A 16 -5.45 23.43 6.57
C ALA A 16 -5.41 23.69 5.06
N LYS A 17 -5.47 22.64 4.21
CA LYS A 17 -5.21 22.73 2.77
C LYS A 17 -6.39 22.36 1.88
N MET A 18 -7.33 21.53 2.34
CA MET A 18 -8.43 21.07 1.52
C MET A 18 -9.82 21.27 2.13
N SER A 19 -10.85 21.22 1.29
CA SER A 19 -12.26 21.19 1.65
C SER A 19 -12.98 20.07 0.89
N TYR A 20 -13.92 19.43 1.59
CA TYR A 20 -14.87 18.47 1.03
C TYR A 20 -16.29 18.89 1.44
N VAL A 21 -17.17 19.02 0.47
CA VAL A 21 -18.51 19.60 0.71
C VAL A 21 -19.59 18.68 0.17
N LEU A 22 -20.55 18.39 1.03
CA LEU A 22 -21.74 17.60 0.74
C LEU A 22 -22.98 18.50 0.93
N GLN A 23 -24.07 18.15 0.27
CA GLN A 23 -25.35 18.83 0.47
C GLN A 23 -26.52 17.87 0.42
N VAL A 24 -27.43 18.00 1.38
CA VAL A 24 -28.75 17.37 1.32
C VAL A 24 -29.70 18.26 0.56
N ILE A 25 -30.10 17.88 -0.65
CA ILE A 25 -31.05 18.63 -1.46
C ILE A 25 -32.46 18.06 -1.33
N ARG A 26 -33.46 18.93 -1.42
CA ARG A 26 -34.90 18.58 -1.30
C ARG A 26 -35.22 17.77 -0.02
N GLY A 27 -34.35 17.88 1.01
CA GLY A 27 -34.46 17.14 2.27
C GLY A 27 -34.29 15.62 2.16
N ARG A 28 -33.79 15.10 1.03
CA ARG A 28 -33.72 13.65 0.74
C ARG A 28 -32.42 13.17 0.14
N HIS A 29 -31.88 13.90 -0.85
CA HIS A 29 -30.79 13.39 -1.69
C HIS A 29 -29.45 13.95 -1.23
N LEU A 30 -28.49 13.05 -0.94
CA LEU A 30 -27.13 13.43 -0.55
C LEU A 30 -26.25 13.59 -1.81
N MET A 31 -25.81 14.82 -2.05
CA MET A 31 -25.07 15.21 -3.25
C MET A 31 -23.66 15.64 -2.92
N HIS A 32 -22.73 15.36 -3.84
CA HIS A 32 -21.38 15.92 -3.84
C HIS A 32 -21.41 17.35 -4.35
N ARG A 33 -20.71 18.27 -3.67
CA ARG A 33 -20.65 19.68 -4.08
C ARG A 33 -19.27 20.14 -4.47
N TYR A 34 -18.26 19.69 -3.74
CA TYR A 34 -16.89 20.11 -3.96
C TYR A 34 -15.90 19.22 -3.22
N TRP A 35 -14.79 18.92 -3.86
CA TRP A 35 -13.57 18.42 -3.24
C TRP A 35 -12.37 19.08 -3.92
N GLY A 36 -11.45 19.64 -3.13
CA GLY A 36 -10.34 20.38 -3.67
C GLY A 36 -9.67 21.30 -2.65
N ARG A 37 -9.02 22.36 -3.14
CA ARG A 37 -8.35 23.37 -2.30
C ARG A 37 -9.28 23.89 -1.23
N LYS A 38 -8.71 24.25 -0.07
CA LYS A 38 -9.46 24.80 1.04
C LYS A 38 -10.30 26.00 0.63
N LEU A 39 -11.58 25.94 0.95
CA LEU A 39 -12.51 27.04 0.87
C LEU A 39 -12.66 27.69 2.26
N ARG A 40 -12.77 28.99 2.30
CA ARG A 40 -13.09 29.72 3.53
C ARG A 40 -14.48 29.33 4.05
N THR A 41 -15.44 29.23 3.12
CA THR A 41 -16.81 28.79 3.35
C THR A 41 -17.41 28.39 2.00
N PHE A 42 -18.38 27.49 2.01
CA PHE A 42 -19.20 27.19 0.85
C PHE A 42 -20.60 27.75 1.07
N ARG A 43 -21.05 28.62 0.15
CA ARG A 43 -22.41 29.21 0.19
C ARG A 43 -23.26 28.57 -0.87
N ASP A 44 -24.54 28.35 -0.57
CA ASP A 44 -25.52 27.83 -1.53
C ASP A 44 -25.96 28.91 -2.54
N SER A 45 -24.98 29.56 -3.17
CA SER A 45 -25.18 30.59 -4.20
C SER A 45 -25.10 30.05 -5.63
N ARG A 46 -24.74 28.78 -5.78
CA ARG A 46 -24.69 28.08 -7.08
C ARG A 46 -25.60 26.86 -7.00
N PRO A 47 -26.86 26.96 -7.44
CA PRO A 47 -27.77 25.82 -7.49
C PRO A 47 -27.20 24.75 -8.43
N PHE A 48 -27.64 23.51 -8.27
CA PHE A 48 -27.43 22.49 -9.29
C PHE A 48 -28.13 22.92 -10.58
N GLN A 49 -27.46 22.66 -11.70
CA GLN A 49 -28.07 22.92 -13.00
C GLN A 49 -29.12 21.85 -13.28
N GLU A 50 -30.38 22.19 -13.13
CA GLU A 50 -31.52 21.34 -13.44
C GLU A 50 -31.97 21.63 -14.87
N LEU A 51 -31.64 20.77 -15.83
CA LEU A 51 -32.00 20.93 -17.23
C LEU A 51 -32.90 19.79 -17.70
N ASP A 52 -33.86 20.09 -18.55
CA ASP A 52 -34.60 19.06 -19.31
C ASP A 52 -33.62 18.32 -20.21
N ARG A 53 -33.30 17.11 -19.82
CA ARG A 53 -32.41 16.22 -20.57
C ARG A 53 -33.26 15.07 -21.12
N GLY A 54 -33.44 15.01 -22.41
CA GLY A 54 -34.24 13.97 -23.04
C GLY A 54 -33.80 12.58 -22.62
N PHE A 55 -34.76 11.72 -22.33
CA PHE A 55 -34.57 10.33 -21.85
C PHE A 55 -33.97 10.13 -20.46
N SER A 56 -33.62 11.20 -19.73
CA SER A 56 -33.26 11.03 -18.31
C SER A 56 -34.51 10.71 -17.48
N PRO A 57 -34.44 9.68 -16.62
CA PRO A 57 -35.58 9.28 -15.81
C PRO A 57 -35.81 10.25 -14.66
N GLN A 58 -37.04 10.29 -14.17
CA GLN A 58 -37.45 11.14 -13.04
C GLN A 58 -37.91 10.23 -11.88
N PRO A 59 -37.48 10.51 -10.65
CA PRO A 59 -38.05 9.84 -9.49
C PRO A 59 -39.57 10.07 -9.46
N GLY A 60 -40.35 9.06 -9.11
CA GLY A 60 -41.81 9.13 -9.11
C GLY A 60 -42.41 10.28 -8.30
N ALA A 61 -41.70 10.72 -7.22
CA ALA A 61 -42.08 11.90 -6.44
C ALA A 61 -42.01 13.21 -7.24
N TYR A 62 -41.33 13.23 -8.38
CA TYR A 62 -41.08 14.39 -9.25
C TYR A 62 -41.56 14.17 -10.69
N GLU A 63 -42.57 13.34 -10.89
CA GLU A 63 -43.06 12.91 -12.22
C GLU A 63 -43.40 14.06 -13.19
N ASN A 64 -43.75 15.23 -12.66
CA ASN A 64 -44.09 16.42 -13.44
C ASN A 64 -42.92 17.40 -13.57
N GLU A 65 -41.72 17.06 -13.08
CA GLU A 65 -40.56 17.94 -13.07
C GLU A 65 -39.42 17.34 -13.92
N ARG A 66 -39.51 17.55 -15.24
CA ARG A 66 -38.59 16.96 -16.22
C ARG A 66 -37.12 17.40 -16.08
N THR A 67 -36.86 18.45 -15.29
CA THR A 67 -35.49 18.95 -15.08
C THR A 67 -34.78 18.27 -13.92
N PHE A 68 -35.47 17.47 -13.09
CA PHE A 68 -34.87 16.78 -11.95
C PHE A 68 -34.64 15.29 -12.25
N SER A 69 -33.37 14.89 -12.37
CA SER A 69 -32.97 13.49 -12.52
C SER A 69 -31.66 13.21 -11.79
N LEU A 70 -31.58 12.05 -11.12
CA LEU A 70 -30.39 11.65 -10.38
C LEU A 70 -29.26 11.16 -11.29
N ASP A 71 -29.52 10.81 -12.56
CA ASP A 71 -28.48 10.38 -13.51
C ASP A 71 -27.60 11.54 -14.03
N VAL A 72 -28.03 12.80 -13.79
CA VAL A 72 -27.28 14.01 -14.15
C VAL A 72 -26.74 14.80 -12.97
N LEU A 73 -27.15 14.45 -11.75
CA LEU A 73 -26.72 15.10 -10.53
C LEU A 73 -25.55 14.38 -9.87
N PRO A 74 -24.57 15.09 -9.29
CA PRO A 74 -23.47 14.46 -8.59
C PRO A 74 -23.94 13.82 -7.27
N GLN A 75 -23.62 12.55 -7.06
CA GLN A 75 -24.06 11.79 -5.90
C GLN A 75 -22.87 11.28 -5.07
N GLU A 76 -23.14 10.95 -3.81
CA GLU A 76 -22.17 10.45 -2.85
C GLU A 76 -22.22 8.92 -2.66
N TYR A 77 -23.39 8.31 -2.79
CA TYR A 77 -23.56 6.86 -2.62
C TYR A 77 -24.76 6.35 -3.43
N PRO A 78 -24.66 6.36 -4.77
CA PRO A 78 -25.78 6.03 -5.64
C PRO A 78 -26.11 4.53 -5.67
N GLY A 79 -27.41 4.21 -5.74
CA GLY A 79 -27.91 2.91 -6.18
C GLY A 79 -28.15 2.88 -7.69
N TYR A 80 -28.33 1.69 -8.26
CA TYR A 80 -28.59 1.48 -9.67
C TYR A 80 -30.10 1.22 -9.95
N GLY A 81 -30.51 1.60 -11.16
CA GLY A 81 -31.74 1.09 -11.78
C GLY A 81 -33.03 1.80 -11.42
N HIS A 82 -33.01 2.76 -10.50
CA HIS A 82 -34.21 3.49 -10.12
C HIS A 82 -34.30 4.86 -10.84
N VAL A 83 -33.22 5.61 -10.95
CA VAL A 83 -33.14 6.87 -11.72
C VAL A 83 -31.70 7.22 -12.12
N ASP A 84 -30.73 6.36 -11.86
CA ASP A 84 -29.33 6.54 -12.24
C ASP A 84 -28.83 5.29 -12.97
N TYR A 85 -28.21 5.46 -14.14
CA TYR A 85 -27.66 4.37 -14.97
C TYR A 85 -26.15 4.23 -14.85
N ARG A 86 -25.49 5.15 -14.13
CA ARG A 86 -24.06 5.13 -13.91
C ARG A 86 -23.69 4.05 -12.90
N ILE A 87 -22.39 3.74 -12.77
CA ILE A 87 -21.86 2.73 -11.85
C ILE A 87 -22.42 2.97 -10.44
N PRO A 88 -23.07 1.96 -9.82
CA PRO A 88 -23.61 2.07 -8.47
C PRO A 88 -22.53 1.88 -7.38
N ALA A 89 -22.74 2.50 -6.24
CA ALA A 89 -21.96 2.24 -5.04
C ALA A 89 -22.40 0.95 -4.32
N TYR A 90 -23.67 0.57 -4.44
CA TYR A 90 -24.21 -0.64 -3.85
C TYR A 90 -25.26 -1.28 -4.75
N GLU A 91 -25.36 -2.60 -4.66
CA GLU A 91 -26.42 -3.39 -5.28
C GLU A 91 -26.93 -4.43 -4.28
N VAL A 92 -28.26 -4.56 -4.18
CA VAL A 92 -28.90 -5.55 -3.31
C VAL A 92 -29.87 -6.41 -4.11
N ARG A 93 -30.07 -7.63 -3.66
CA ARG A 93 -31.19 -8.47 -4.09
C ARG A 93 -32.10 -8.71 -2.88
N LEU A 94 -33.34 -8.24 -2.97
CA LEU A 94 -34.36 -8.46 -1.96
C LEU A 94 -34.94 -9.89 -2.04
N ALA A 95 -35.64 -10.33 -1.03
CA ALA A 95 -36.23 -11.67 -0.95
C ALA A 95 -37.21 -12.01 -2.12
N ASP A 96 -37.86 -10.98 -2.65
CA ASP A 96 -38.75 -11.13 -3.83
C ASP A 96 -37.99 -11.18 -5.17
N GLY A 97 -36.62 -11.09 -5.14
CA GLY A 97 -35.76 -11.13 -6.32
C GLY A 97 -35.56 -9.76 -6.97
N THR A 98 -36.21 -8.70 -6.53
CA THR A 98 -35.99 -7.33 -7.04
C THR A 98 -34.69 -6.75 -6.52
N THR A 99 -34.15 -5.75 -7.25
CA THR A 99 -32.87 -5.07 -6.91
C THR A 99 -33.04 -3.58 -6.70
N THR A 100 -34.26 -3.06 -6.79
CA THR A 100 -34.54 -1.63 -6.67
C THR A 100 -34.68 -1.20 -5.22
N THR A 101 -33.89 -0.20 -4.81
CA THR A 101 -33.97 0.44 -3.49
C THR A 101 -33.81 1.95 -3.64
N GLU A 102 -34.32 2.73 -2.68
CA GLU A 102 -34.23 4.19 -2.67
C GLU A 102 -33.65 4.66 -1.33
N LEU A 103 -32.36 4.93 -1.27
CA LEU A 103 -31.74 5.47 -0.08
C LEU A 103 -31.90 7.01 0.00
N PHE A 104 -32.55 7.47 1.03
CA PHE A 104 -32.74 8.89 1.33
C PHE A 104 -32.02 9.27 2.62
N TYR A 105 -31.54 10.51 2.68
CA TYR A 105 -30.99 11.10 3.91
C TYR A 105 -31.99 10.98 5.06
N LYS A 106 -31.51 10.48 6.20
CA LYS A 106 -32.30 10.31 7.41
C LYS A 106 -31.78 11.17 8.56
N ASP A 107 -30.49 11.04 8.87
CA ASP A 107 -29.88 11.70 10.02
C ASP A 107 -28.34 11.76 9.86
N TYR A 108 -27.67 12.48 10.78
CA TYR A 108 -26.22 12.53 10.86
C TYR A 108 -25.72 12.62 12.30
N THR A 109 -24.46 12.26 12.49
CA THR A 109 -23.71 12.53 13.73
C THR A 109 -22.31 13.06 13.40
N ILE A 110 -21.78 13.92 14.26
CA ILE A 110 -20.38 14.39 14.18
C ILE A 110 -19.72 14.04 15.52
N THR A 111 -18.58 13.34 15.43
CA THR A 111 -17.78 12.95 16.59
C THR A 111 -16.34 13.43 16.44
N LYS A 112 -15.68 13.69 17.56
CA LYS A 112 -14.23 13.90 17.59
C LYS A 112 -13.50 12.59 17.45
N GLY A 113 -12.28 12.64 16.91
CA GLY A 113 -11.47 11.47 16.63
C GLY A 113 -12.03 10.60 15.50
N LYS A 114 -11.53 9.38 15.40
CA LYS A 114 -11.97 8.41 14.41
C LYS A 114 -12.39 7.10 15.07
N PRO A 115 -13.68 6.71 14.99
CA PRO A 115 -14.15 5.41 15.46
C PRO A 115 -13.47 4.25 14.70
N ALA A 116 -13.10 3.19 15.43
CA ALA A 116 -12.58 1.97 14.83
C ALA A 116 -13.65 1.24 14.00
N LEU A 117 -13.22 0.55 12.95
CA LEU A 117 -14.04 -0.38 12.19
C LEU A 117 -13.86 -1.79 12.76
N ALA A 118 -14.93 -2.39 13.27
CA ALA A 118 -14.86 -3.70 13.91
C ALA A 118 -14.40 -4.79 12.95
N GLY A 119 -13.29 -5.48 13.30
CA GLY A 119 -12.73 -6.58 12.52
C GLY A 119 -11.99 -6.18 11.24
N LEU A 120 -11.79 -4.88 11.01
CA LEU A 120 -11.10 -4.35 9.84
C LEU A 120 -9.93 -3.44 10.23
N PRO A 121 -8.83 -3.46 9.48
CA PRO A 121 -7.82 -2.41 9.55
C PRO A 121 -8.42 -1.11 9.05
N ALA A 122 -8.11 -0.02 9.73
CA ALA A 122 -8.58 1.31 9.38
C ALA A 122 -7.64 2.38 9.96
N ALA A 123 -7.67 3.56 9.42
CA ALA A 123 -6.99 4.69 10.04
C ALA A 123 -7.53 4.93 11.45
N TYR A 124 -6.67 5.37 12.35
CA TYR A 124 -7.03 5.75 13.72
C TYR A 124 -6.61 7.20 13.99
N ALA A 125 -7.33 7.87 14.87
CA ALA A 125 -7.00 9.23 15.29
C ALA A 125 -7.61 9.54 16.66
N ALA A 126 -6.88 10.32 17.47
CA ALA A 126 -7.38 10.87 18.72
C ALA A 126 -8.38 12.02 18.49
N ASP A 127 -9.02 12.47 19.55
CA ASP A 127 -10.09 13.49 19.51
C ASP A 127 -9.63 14.86 18.97
N ASP A 128 -8.35 15.17 19.08
CA ASP A 128 -7.74 16.41 18.60
C ASP A 128 -7.09 16.27 17.20
N GLU A 129 -6.94 15.05 16.69
CA GLU A 129 -6.32 14.76 15.41
C GLU A 129 -7.32 14.69 14.24
N ALA A 130 -8.58 14.34 14.51
CA ALA A 130 -9.59 14.15 13.47
C ALA A 130 -11.01 14.49 13.95
N GLU A 131 -11.91 14.65 12.99
CA GLU A 131 -13.37 14.63 13.20
C GLU A 131 -14.02 13.70 12.18
N THR A 132 -15.06 12.99 12.64
CA THR A 132 -15.82 12.03 11.82
C THR A 132 -17.28 12.46 11.70
N LEU A 133 -17.74 12.60 10.45
CA LEU A 133 -19.15 12.74 10.09
C LEU A 133 -19.67 11.35 9.70
N LYS A 134 -20.79 10.95 10.32
CA LYS A 134 -21.59 9.80 9.89
C LYS A 134 -22.93 10.29 9.37
N ILE A 135 -23.31 9.86 8.18
CA ILE A 135 -24.60 10.16 7.56
C ILE A 135 -25.37 8.87 7.39
N THR A 136 -26.57 8.81 7.94
CA THR A 136 -27.47 7.68 7.75
C THR A 136 -28.40 7.95 6.56
N LEU A 137 -28.39 7.03 5.60
CA LEU A 137 -29.37 6.95 4.52
C LEU A 137 -30.31 5.77 4.82
N ALA A 138 -31.60 5.91 4.58
CA ALA A 138 -32.58 4.86 4.79
C ALA A 138 -33.42 4.64 3.54
N ASP A 139 -33.71 3.38 3.23
CA ASP A 139 -34.60 3.01 2.14
C ASP A 139 -36.04 3.44 2.41
N SER A 140 -36.70 3.94 1.37
CA SER A 140 -38.08 4.44 1.44
C SER A 140 -39.10 3.40 1.90
N LYS A 141 -38.77 2.11 1.79
CA LYS A 141 -39.60 0.96 2.21
C LYS A 141 -39.05 0.27 3.47
N GLY A 142 -38.01 0.83 4.09
CA GLY A 142 -37.43 0.29 5.31
C GLY A 142 -36.65 -1.01 5.14
N LYS A 143 -36.22 -1.35 3.92
CA LYS A 143 -35.52 -2.61 3.63
C LYS A 143 -34.02 -2.53 3.93
N LEU A 144 -33.41 -1.38 3.73
CA LEU A 144 -31.96 -1.16 3.82
C LEU A 144 -31.65 0.15 4.54
N GLU A 145 -30.62 0.18 5.35
CA GLU A 145 -29.95 1.41 5.82
C GLU A 145 -28.48 1.39 5.42
N ALA A 146 -27.93 2.57 5.08
CA ALA A 146 -26.52 2.78 4.84
C ALA A 146 -25.99 3.89 5.73
N GLU A 147 -25.02 3.60 6.60
CA GLU A 147 -24.27 4.59 7.37
C GLU A 147 -22.97 4.89 6.62
N LEU A 148 -22.82 6.12 6.13
CA LEU A 148 -21.64 6.61 5.41
C LEU A 148 -20.74 7.37 6.38
N SER A 149 -19.49 6.96 6.50
CA SER A 149 -18.48 7.61 7.34
C SER A 149 -17.53 8.46 6.52
N TYR A 150 -17.26 9.67 7.01
CA TYR A 150 -16.30 10.63 6.46
C TYR A 150 -15.43 11.16 7.58
N THR A 151 -14.16 10.80 7.62
CA THR A 151 -13.21 11.32 8.61
C THR A 151 -12.23 12.26 7.93
N ILE A 152 -12.08 13.47 8.49
CA ILE A 152 -11.08 14.45 8.06
C ILE A 152 -10.02 14.60 9.14
N PHE A 153 -8.74 14.61 8.75
CA PHE A 153 -7.57 14.70 9.61
C PHE A 153 -7.03 16.12 9.65
N ALA A 154 -6.46 16.51 10.78
CA ALA A 154 -5.88 17.85 10.95
C ALA A 154 -4.52 17.98 10.24
N ASP A 155 -3.74 16.92 10.21
CA ASP A 155 -2.35 16.84 9.78
C ASP A 155 -2.14 16.17 8.42
N ALA A 156 -3.16 15.47 7.88
CA ALA A 156 -3.09 14.81 6.58
C ALA A 156 -4.19 15.33 5.62
N ASP A 157 -3.80 15.60 4.37
CA ASP A 157 -4.72 16.05 3.32
C ASP A 157 -5.50 14.85 2.71
N VAL A 158 -6.14 14.08 3.58
CA VAL A 158 -6.87 12.85 3.28
C VAL A 158 -8.25 12.89 3.94
N ILE A 159 -9.24 12.31 3.25
CA ILE A 159 -10.52 11.91 3.84
C ILE A 159 -10.58 10.39 3.85
N ALA A 160 -10.83 9.79 5.01
CA ALA A 160 -11.13 8.39 5.13
C ALA A 160 -12.64 8.15 4.97
N ARG A 161 -13.02 7.18 4.13
CA ARG A 161 -14.42 6.85 3.83
C ARG A 161 -14.72 5.37 3.99
N SER A 162 -15.88 5.06 4.52
CA SER A 162 -16.44 3.69 4.53
C SER A 162 -17.96 3.73 4.57
N ALA A 163 -18.60 2.60 4.31
CA ALA A 163 -20.03 2.43 4.41
C ALA A 163 -20.37 1.19 5.25
N CYS A 164 -21.43 1.26 6.05
CA CYS A 164 -22.02 0.12 6.73
C CYS A 164 -23.43 -0.07 6.20
N LEU A 165 -23.68 -1.21 5.54
CA LEU A 165 -24.99 -1.57 4.97
C LEU A 165 -25.70 -2.53 5.92
N LYS A 166 -26.91 -2.17 6.35
CA LYS A 166 -27.71 -2.93 7.33
C LYS A 166 -29.03 -3.37 6.72
N ASN A 167 -29.34 -4.64 6.86
CA ASN A 167 -30.69 -5.12 6.60
C ASN A 167 -31.62 -4.63 7.71
N SER A 168 -32.45 -3.63 7.40
CA SER A 168 -33.46 -3.07 8.32
C SER A 168 -34.86 -3.64 8.08
N GLY A 169 -35.00 -4.54 7.11
CA GLY A 169 -36.26 -5.22 6.80
C GLY A 169 -36.53 -6.44 7.68
N GLU A 170 -37.62 -7.14 7.37
CA GLU A 170 -38.07 -8.34 8.07
C GLU A 170 -37.67 -9.65 7.34
N GLU A 171 -37.14 -9.55 6.13
CA GLU A 171 -36.72 -10.64 5.27
C GLU A 171 -35.22 -10.56 4.96
N PRO A 172 -34.53 -11.68 4.70
CA PRO A 172 -33.13 -11.67 4.31
C PRO A 172 -32.92 -10.95 2.97
N LEU A 173 -31.74 -10.43 2.77
CA LEU A 173 -31.29 -9.86 1.49
C LEU A 173 -29.85 -10.24 1.19
N ASP A 174 -29.47 -10.17 -0.08
CA ASP A 174 -28.09 -10.35 -0.52
C ASP A 174 -27.51 -9.02 -1.00
N LEU A 175 -26.33 -8.65 -0.52
CA LEU A 175 -25.52 -7.61 -1.14
C LEU A 175 -24.75 -8.23 -2.32
N LEU A 176 -24.88 -7.61 -3.50
CA LEU A 176 -24.19 -8.01 -4.71
C LEU A 176 -23.02 -7.06 -5.03
N ASN A 177 -23.07 -5.84 -4.49
CA ASN A 177 -21.99 -4.86 -4.50
C ASN A 177 -22.07 -4.00 -3.24
N ALA A 178 -20.91 -3.68 -2.66
CA ALA A 178 -20.77 -2.83 -1.48
C ALA A 178 -19.45 -2.03 -1.58
N ALA A 179 -19.48 -0.88 -2.26
CA ALA A 179 -18.32 -0.02 -2.37
C ALA A 179 -18.05 0.73 -1.07
N SER A 180 -16.79 1.02 -0.81
CA SER A 180 -16.35 1.84 0.34
C SER A 180 -16.69 3.31 0.12
N PHE A 181 -16.68 3.75 -1.14
CA PHE A 181 -17.01 5.11 -1.53
C PHE A 181 -17.51 5.19 -2.97
N ALA A 182 -18.24 6.24 -3.26
CA ALA A 182 -18.46 6.78 -4.60
C ALA A 182 -18.42 8.30 -4.51
N LEU A 183 -18.09 8.96 -5.60
CA LEU A 183 -18.24 10.41 -5.76
C LEU A 183 -18.28 10.80 -7.24
N ASP A 184 -18.92 11.93 -7.53
CA ASP A 184 -19.04 12.48 -8.87
C ASP A 184 -18.27 13.80 -9.00
N LEU A 185 -17.26 13.85 -9.87
CA LEU A 185 -16.53 15.05 -10.23
C LEU A 185 -17.24 15.78 -11.40
N PRO A 186 -17.18 17.13 -11.46
CA PRO A 186 -18.01 17.91 -12.38
C PRO A 186 -17.56 17.87 -13.84
N ASP A 187 -16.39 17.34 -14.14
CA ASP A 187 -15.79 17.29 -15.49
C ASP A 187 -14.93 16.03 -15.67
N HIS A 188 -14.36 15.85 -16.86
CA HIS A 188 -13.50 14.73 -17.23
C HIS A 188 -12.12 15.17 -17.78
N ASP A 189 -11.71 16.40 -17.51
CA ASP A 189 -10.39 16.90 -17.94
C ASP A 189 -9.28 16.36 -17.05
N PHE A 190 -9.13 15.03 -17.07
CA PHE A 190 -8.15 14.29 -16.28
C PHE A 190 -7.37 13.29 -17.14
N ASP A 191 -6.17 12.97 -16.66
CA ASP A 191 -5.52 11.69 -16.91
C ASP A 191 -5.79 10.77 -15.74
N ARG A 192 -5.93 9.49 -16.01
CA ARG A 192 -6.01 8.42 -15.02
C ARG A 192 -4.64 7.78 -14.85
N MET A 193 -4.22 7.56 -13.58
CA MET A 193 -3.01 6.84 -13.25
C MET A 193 -3.35 5.64 -12.36
N ASN A 194 -2.76 4.49 -12.69
CA ASN A 194 -2.79 3.28 -11.86
C ASN A 194 -1.39 2.66 -11.75
N LEU A 195 -1.25 1.79 -10.75
CA LEU A 195 -0.04 1.00 -10.52
C LEU A 195 -0.34 -0.44 -10.93
N TRP A 196 0.21 -0.85 -12.05
CA TRP A 196 0.08 -2.20 -12.60
C TRP A 196 1.40 -2.96 -12.50
N GLY A 197 1.41 -4.24 -12.85
CA GLY A 197 2.65 -5.00 -12.87
C GLY A 197 2.47 -6.50 -12.97
N GLY A 198 3.37 -7.20 -12.33
CA GLY A 198 3.41 -8.64 -12.22
C GLY A 198 4.37 -9.05 -11.12
N HIS A 199 4.51 -10.35 -10.87
CA HIS A 199 5.54 -10.87 -9.98
C HIS A 199 6.91 -10.39 -10.47
N ALA A 200 7.73 -9.85 -9.58
CA ALA A 200 9.04 -9.26 -9.86
C ALA A 200 9.02 -8.02 -10.80
N ALA A 201 7.85 -7.38 -10.97
CA ALA A 201 7.69 -6.14 -11.74
C ALA A 201 6.49 -5.31 -11.22
N GLU A 202 6.39 -5.17 -9.91
CA GLU A 202 5.24 -4.57 -9.23
C GLU A 202 5.22 -3.05 -9.36
N ARG A 203 4.01 -2.49 -9.32
CA ARG A 203 3.70 -1.05 -9.17
C ARG A 203 4.39 -0.14 -10.19
N THR A 204 4.38 -0.53 -11.45
CA THR A 204 4.72 0.37 -12.54
C THR A 204 3.61 1.40 -12.72
N ALA A 205 3.94 2.68 -12.64
CA ALA A 205 2.96 3.74 -12.85
C ALA A 205 2.64 3.89 -14.34
N GLU A 206 1.35 3.84 -14.67
CA GLU A 206 0.83 4.07 -16.01
C GLU A 206 -0.17 5.22 -15.96
N ARG A 207 0.08 6.25 -16.77
CA ARG A 207 -0.77 7.44 -16.93
C ARG A 207 -1.37 7.46 -18.33
N VAL A 208 -2.70 7.46 -18.38
CA VAL A 208 -3.46 7.48 -19.64
C VAL A 208 -4.57 8.53 -19.61
N PRO A 209 -4.96 9.14 -20.73
CA PRO A 209 -6.11 10.03 -20.78
C PRO A 209 -7.38 9.32 -20.31
N LEU A 210 -8.18 9.98 -19.49
CA LEU A 210 -9.50 9.48 -19.10
C LEU A 210 -10.45 9.54 -20.32
N MET A 211 -11.12 8.42 -20.60
CA MET A 211 -11.98 8.25 -21.78
C MET A 211 -13.45 8.07 -21.36
N HIS A 212 -14.37 8.33 -22.32
CA HIS A 212 -15.79 8.02 -22.11
C HIS A 212 -16.01 6.52 -21.94
N GLY A 213 -16.92 6.16 -21.03
CA GLY A 213 -17.20 4.79 -20.64
C GLY A 213 -16.58 4.43 -19.29
N ILE A 214 -16.50 3.13 -19.02
CA ILE A 214 -16.02 2.59 -17.74
C ILE A 214 -14.61 2.05 -17.90
N GLU A 215 -13.70 2.51 -17.03
CA GLU A 215 -12.35 1.95 -16.87
C GLU A 215 -12.20 1.39 -15.45
N GLU A 216 -11.55 0.24 -15.33
CA GLU A 216 -11.40 -0.48 -14.06
C GLU A 216 -9.95 -0.85 -13.80
N SER A 217 -9.48 -0.65 -12.55
CA SER A 217 -8.32 -1.31 -11.97
C SER A 217 -8.80 -2.27 -10.88
N ALA A 218 -8.49 -3.57 -11.02
CA ALA A 218 -9.10 -4.59 -10.16
C ALA A 218 -8.19 -5.79 -9.91
N SER A 219 -8.39 -6.47 -8.79
CA SER A 219 -7.88 -7.81 -8.52
C SER A 219 -9.01 -8.81 -8.32
N ARG A 220 -8.83 -10.02 -8.87
CA ARG A 220 -9.70 -11.20 -8.70
C ARG A 220 -8.88 -12.42 -8.26
N ARG A 221 -7.85 -12.18 -7.44
CA ARG A 221 -6.83 -13.17 -7.07
C ARG A 221 -6.87 -13.59 -5.62
N GLY A 222 -7.88 -13.14 -4.88
CA GLY A 222 -8.00 -13.34 -3.43
C GLY A 222 -7.10 -12.40 -2.62
N SER A 223 -6.34 -11.54 -3.28
CA SER A 223 -5.44 -10.56 -2.68
C SER A 223 -5.38 -9.28 -3.49
N SER A 224 -4.75 -8.22 -2.95
CA SER A 224 -4.51 -6.96 -3.68
C SER A 224 -3.66 -7.13 -4.93
N SER A 225 -2.76 -8.10 -4.97
CA SER A 225 -2.01 -8.68 -6.10
C SER A 225 -0.85 -7.86 -6.69
N HIS A 226 0.08 -8.58 -7.37
CA HIS A 226 1.18 -7.97 -8.12
C HIS A 226 0.70 -7.23 -9.38
N GLN A 227 -0.40 -7.71 -10.00
CA GLN A 227 -0.88 -7.23 -11.29
C GLN A 227 -1.60 -5.89 -11.21
N ALA A 228 -2.19 -5.58 -10.06
CA ALA A 228 -2.85 -4.32 -9.81
C ALA A 228 -2.73 -3.95 -8.33
N SER A 229 -2.42 -2.70 -8.05
CA SER A 229 -2.42 -2.16 -6.68
C SER A 229 -3.77 -1.49 -6.39
N PRO A 230 -4.28 -1.52 -5.15
CA PRO A 230 -5.52 -0.86 -4.76
C PRO A 230 -5.33 0.68 -4.70
N PHE A 231 -4.92 1.24 -5.82
CA PHE A 231 -4.61 2.65 -6.02
C PHE A 231 -5.12 3.15 -7.37
N LEU A 232 -5.62 4.37 -7.38
CA LEU A 232 -6.02 5.13 -8.55
C LEU A 232 -5.71 6.61 -8.29
N ALA A 233 -5.24 7.35 -9.29
CA ALA A 233 -5.21 8.80 -9.23
C ALA A 233 -5.84 9.41 -10.50
N LEU A 234 -6.51 10.55 -10.32
CA LEU A 234 -6.95 11.44 -11.38
C LEU A 234 -6.09 12.70 -11.33
N LEU A 235 -5.42 13.00 -12.43
CA LEU A 235 -4.49 14.11 -12.55
C LEU A 235 -5.05 15.11 -13.56
N ARG A 236 -5.02 16.41 -13.24
CA ARG A 236 -5.22 17.41 -14.30
C ARG A 236 -4.16 17.23 -15.39
N LYS A 237 -4.50 17.59 -16.63
CA LYS A 237 -3.62 17.37 -17.80
C LYS A 237 -2.22 17.98 -17.63
N ASP A 238 -2.13 19.12 -16.93
CA ASP A 238 -0.90 19.86 -16.64
C ASP A 238 -0.20 19.43 -15.33
N ALA A 239 -0.77 18.46 -14.61
CA ALA A 239 -0.16 17.98 -13.38
C ALA A 239 1.05 17.09 -13.64
N GLY A 240 2.11 17.31 -12.85
CA GLY A 240 3.34 16.53 -12.83
C GLY A 240 3.73 16.14 -11.40
N GLU A 241 5.01 15.82 -11.19
CA GLU A 241 5.48 15.47 -9.84
C GLU A 241 5.38 16.65 -8.85
N LYS A 242 5.58 17.88 -9.30
CA LYS A 242 5.77 19.07 -8.47
C LYS A 242 4.62 20.09 -8.50
N SER A 243 3.65 19.92 -9.39
CA SER A 243 2.60 20.92 -9.61
C SER A 243 1.36 20.31 -10.22
N GLY A 244 0.24 21.04 -10.10
CA GLY A 244 -1.06 20.65 -10.64
C GLY A 244 -1.93 19.92 -9.63
N GLU A 245 -3.22 19.79 -9.93
CA GLU A 245 -4.18 19.12 -9.06
C GLU A 245 -4.20 17.60 -9.30
N VAL A 246 -4.16 16.86 -8.21
CA VAL A 246 -4.21 15.39 -8.18
C VAL A 246 -5.20 14.93 -7.12
N TYR A 247 -6.04 13.98 -7.50
CA TYR A 247 -7.00 13.28 -6.64
C TYR A 247 -6.58 11.82 -6.56
N GLY A 248 -6.10 11.39 -5.39
CA GLY A 248 -5.62 10.02 -5.15
C GLY A 248 -6.62 9.19 -4.36
N PHE A 249 -6.75 7.92 -4.70
CA PHE A 249 -7.65 6.95 -4.04
C PHE A 249 -6.87 5.70 -3.71
N SER A 250 -6.97 5.23 -2.46
CA SER A 250 -6.36 3.97 -2.02
C SER A 250 -7.30 3.25 -1.06
N LEU A 251 -7.17 1.91 -0.95
CA LEU A 251 -8.00 1.11 -0.05
C LEU A 251 -7.16 0.56 1.10
N VAL A 252 -7.72 0.54 2.29
CA VAL A 252 -7.20 -0.19 3.45
C VAL A 252 -7.77 -1.61 3.41
N TRP A 253 -7.32 -2.37 2.41
CA TRP A 253 -7.86 -3.70 2.10
C TRP A 253 -6.83 -4.58 1.40
N SER A 254 -6.70 -5.83 1.85
CA SER A 254 -5.71 -6.79 1.34
C SER A 254 -6.30 -7.85 0.41
N GLY A 255 -7.61 -7.81 0.20
CA GLY A 255 -8.34 -8.74 -0.66
C GLY A 255 -8.59 -8.22 -2.07
N GLU A 256 -9.49 -8.90 -2.75
CA GLU A 256 -9.96 -8.49 -4.08
C GLU A 256 -10.62 -7.11 -4.03
N PHE A 257 -10.24 -6.25 -4.95
CA PHE A 257 -10.73 -4.88 -5.03
C PHE A 257 -11.13 -4.49 -6.44
N SER A 258 -11.92 -3.42 -6.54
CA SER A 258 -12.26 -2.74 -7.79
C SER A 258 -12.24 -1.24 -7.56
N LEU A 259 -11.52 -0.51 -8.41
CA LEU A 259 -11.50 0.95 -8.52
C LEU A 259 -11.92 1.32 -9.93
N LYS A 260 -13.08 1.94 -10.08
CA LYS A 260 -13.70 2.27 -11.36
C LYS A 260 -13.80 3.76 -11.55
N THR A 261 -13.61 4.19 -12.80
CA THR A 261 -13.96 5.53 -13.26
C THR A 261 -14.96 5.40 -14.40
N GLU A 262 -15.97 6.24 -14.43
CA GLU A 262 -16.93 6.33 -15.53
C GLU A 262 -17.05 7.78 -15.97
N VAL A 263 -16.78 8.04 -17.25
CA VAL A 263 -17.13 9.29 -17.91
C VAL A 263 -18.41 9.07 -18.69
N GLU A 264 -19.48 9.72 -18.24
CA GLU A 264 -20.81 9.52 -18.82
C GLU A 264 -21.11 10.56 -19.93
N GLN A 265 -22.27 10.45 -20.54
CA GLN A 265 -22.68 11.23 -21.72
C GLN A 265 -22.69 12.77 -21.53
N PHE A 266 -22.74 13.25 -20.28
CA PHE A 266 -22.75 14.68 -19.94
C PHE A 266 -21.39 15.22 -19.55
N GLY A 267 -20.35 14.36 -19.59
CA GLY A 267 -18.96 14.72 -19.35
C GLY A 267 -18.60 14.87 -17.87
N THR A 268 -19.37 14.30 -16.96
CA THR A 268 -18.99 14.18 -15.55
C THR A 268 -18.21 12.88 -15.31
N THR A 269 -17.43 12.82 -14.25
CA THR A 269 -16.64 11.64 -13.90
C THR A 269 -17.11 11.05 -12.58
N ARG A 270 -17.59 9.82 -12.58
CA ARG A 270 -17.88 9.05 -11.38
C ARG A 270 -16.69 8.19 -11.01
N VAL A 271 -16.31 8.20 -9.74
CA VAL A 271 -15.30 7.29 -9.16
C VAL A 271 -15.97 6.42 -8.11
N VAL A 272 -15.80 5.10 -8.21
CA VAL A 272 -16.34 4.11 -7.27
C VAL A 272 -15.25 3.14 -6.88
N GLY A 273 -15.10 2.86 -5.58
CA GLY A 273 -14.06 1.94 -5.12
C GLY A 273 -14.44 1.16 -3.86
N GLY A 274 -13.97 -0.09 -3.80
CA GLY A 274 -14.22 -0.99 -2.68
C GLY A 274 -13.86 -2.44 -3.00
N ILE A 275 -14.50 -3.38 -2.32
CA ILE A 275 -14.39 -4.82 -2.61
C ILE A 275 -14.84 -5.09 -4.04
N ASN A 276 -14.17 -6.01 -4.73
CA ASN A 276 -14.54 -6.40 -6.07
C ASN A 276 -15.92 -7.10 -6.07
N PRO A 277 -16.90 -6.62 -6.84
CA PRO A 277 -18.22 -7.25 -6.92
C PRO A 277 -18.22 -8.58 -7.68
N PHE A 278 -17.12 -8.96 -8.35
CA PHE A 278 -17.02 -10.23 -9.05
C PHE A 278 -17.10 -11.42 -8.09
N GLU A 279 -18.09 -12.29 -8.28
CA GLU A 279 -18.42 -13.42 -7.38
C GLU A 279 -18.71 -13.02 -5.93
N PHE A 280 -18.84 -11.72 -5.64
CA PHE A 280 -19.23 -11.24 -4.33
C PHE A 280 -20.73 -11.38 -4.14
N ARG A 281 -21.12 -12.06 -3.07
CA ARG A 281 -22.48 -12.12 -2.58
C ARG A 281 -22.44 -12.27 -1.08
N TRP A 282 -22.97 -11.28 -0.37
CA TRP A 282 -23.00 -11.29 1.08
C TRP A 282 -24.45 -11.36 1.58
N HIS A 283 -24.78 -12.45 2.25
CA HIS A 283 -26.11 -12.70 2.78
C HIS A 283 -26.29 -12.00 4.13
N LEU A 284 -27.37 -11.22 4.26
CA LEU A 284 -27.74 -10.52 5.49
C LEU A 284 -29.13 -10.95 5.96
N GLU A 285 -29.19 -11.56 7.14
CA GLU A 285 -30.43 -11.78 7.87
C GLU A 285 -30.99 -10.45 8.40
N PRO A 286 -32.29 -10.36 8.77
CA PRO A 286 -32.85 -9.18 9.41
C PRO A 286 -32.02 -8.69 10.60
N GLY A 287 -31.64 -7.43 10.57
CA GLY A 287 -30.81 -6.77 11.60
C GLY A 287 -29.31 -6.94 11.43
N GLU A 288 -28.82 -7.85 10.56
CA GLU A 288 -27.40 -7.99 10.25
C GLU A 288 -26.89 -6.81 9.42
N SER A 289 -25.58 -6.56 9.51
CA SER A 289 -24.89 -5.49 8.75
C SER A 289 -23.59 -5.99 8.14
N PHE A 290 -23.19 -5.31 7.06
CA PHE A 290 -21.90 -5.49 6.41
C PHE A 290 -21.12 -4.18 6.43
N GLN A 291 -19.92 -4.18 7.02
CA GLN A 291 -19.00 -3.06 7.03
C GLN A 291 -18.04 -3.19 5.85
N THR A 292 -17.98 -2.17 4.98
CA THR A 292 -17.00 -2.12 3.91
C THR A 292 -15.61 -1.79 4.47
N PRO A 293 -14.51 -2.20 3.80
CA PRO A 293 -13.19 -1.67 4.08
C PRO A 293 -13.15 -0.13 3.99
N GLU A 294 -12.14 0.47 4.59
CA GLU A 294 -11.91 1.90 4.49
C GLU A 294 -11.22 2.28 3.17
N ALA A 295 -11.59 3.42 2.60
CA ALA A 295 -10.91 4.07 1.50
C ALA A 295 -10.26 5.36 1.98
N LEU A 296 -9.05 5.66 1.48
CA LEU A 296 -8.30 6.89 1.73
C LEU A 296 -8.33 7.74 0.46
N LEU A 297 -8.88 8.94 0.53
CA LEU A 297 -9.03 9.88 -0.57
C LEU A 297 -8.11 11.08 -0.32
N ALA A 298 -7.02 11.20 -1.07
CA ALA A 298 -6.01 12.26 -0.94
C ALA A 298 -6.22 13.35 -2.00
N TYR A 299 -6.07 14.60 -1.61
CA TYR A 299 -6.06 15.73 -2.53
C TYR A 299 -4.71 16.47 -2.46
N SER A 300 -4.19 16.82 -3.63
CA SER A 300 -3.01 17.67 -3.75
C SER A 300 -3.20 18.74 -4.82
N ALA A 301 -2.73 19.94 -4.55
CA ALA A 301 -2.54 21.02 -5.52
C ALA A 301 -1.06 21.20 -5.89
N GLU A 302 -0.19 20.33 -5.37
CA GLU A 302 1.27 20.37 -5.48
C GLU A 302 1.79 19.12 -6.23
N GLY A 303 1.01 18.61 -7.18
CA GLY A 303 1.36 17.46 -8.01
C GLY A 303 1.35 16.12 -7.27
N LEU A 304 1.98 15.13 -7.90
CA LEU A 304 2.07 13.75 -7.40
C LEU A 304 2.89 13.66 -6.10
N ASN A 305 3.95 14.47 -5.94
CA ASN A 305 4.70 14.49 -4.69
C ASN A 305 3.83 14.97 -3.52
N GLY A 306 2.99 15.99 -3.73
CA GLY A 306 2.04 16.44 -2.71
C GLY A 306 1.01 15.38 -2.34
N MET A 307 0.46 14.64 -3.33
CA MET A 307 -0.41 13.50 -3.09
C MET A 307 0.32 12.39 -2.32
N SER A 308 1.57 12.08 -2.71
CA SER A 308 2.37 11.07 -2.01
C SER A 308 2.64 11.46 -0.56
N GLN A 309 2.96 12.74 -0.28
CA GLN A 309 3.11 13.21 1.10
C GLN A 309 1.83 13.00 1.92
N ALA A 310 0.64 13.31 1.35
CA ALA A 310 -0.63 13.08 2.03
C ALA A 310 -0.84 11.59 2.38
N PHE A 311 -0.54 10.68 1.45
CA PHE A 311 -0.59 9.24 1.72
C PHE A 311 0.50 8.77 2.70
N HIS A 312 1.72 9.30 2.61
CA HIS A 312 2.80 8.92 3.54
C HIS A 312 2.47 9.33 4.98
N GLU A 313 1.91 10.53 5.18
CA GLU A 313 1.51 11.01 6.51
C GLU A 313 0.39 10.13 7.08
N ILE A 314 -0.68 9.86 6.31
CA ILE A 314 -1.79 9.03 6.80
C ILE A 314 -1.36 7.59 7.07
N VAL A 315 -0.56 6.97 6.19
CA VAL A 315 -0.07 5.60 6.36
C VAL A 315 0.82 5.51 7.60
N ARG A 316 1.75 6.44 7.76
CA ARG A 316 2.73 6.41 8.85
C ARG A 316 2.10 6.73 10.19
N HIS A 317 1.26 7.77 10.29
CA HIS A 317 0.78 8.26 11.58
C HIS A 317 -0.57 7.69 11.99
N HIS A 318 -1.37 7.21 11.02
CA HIS A 318 -2.74 6.79 11.27
C HIS A 318 -3.09 5.37 10.79
N ILE A 319 -2.20 4.67 10.08
CA ILE A 319 -2.39 3.26 9.72
C ILE A 319 -1.40 2.37 10.47
N VAL A 320 -0.09 2.58 10.31
CA VAL A 320 0.93 1.80 11.01
C VAL A 320 0.85 2.06 12.50
N ARG A 321 0.73 1.00 13.31
CA ARG A 321 0.55 1.09 14.76
C ARG A 321 1.69 0.45 15.55
N GLY A 322 1.65 0.63 16.86
CA GLY A 322 2.62 0.05 17.78
C GLY A 322 3.99 0.74 17.78
N LYS A 323 4.93 0.16 18.51
CA LYS A 323 6.26 0.77 18.74
C LYS A 323 7.11 0.91 17.46
N PHE A 324 6.81 0.11 16.44
CA PHE A 324 7.56 0.13 15.18
C PHE A 324 7.12 1.25 14.22
N ARG A 325 6.05 1.98 14.50
CA ARG A 325 5.61 3.11 13.69
C ARG A 325 6.72 4.14 13.46
N ASP A 326 7.41 4.53 14.53
CA ASP A 326 8.44 5.56 14.50
C ASP A 326 9.87 5.03 14.75
N ALA A 327 10.03 3.71 14.84
CA ALA A 327 11.33 3.08 15.06
C ALA A 327 12.02 2.79 13.71
N VAL A 328 13.27 3.23 13.58
CA VAL A 328 14.09 2.89 12.41
C VAL A 328 14.29 1.37 12.32
N ARG A 329 14.28 0.85 11.09
CA ARG A 329 14.45 -0.58 10.82
C ARG A 329 15.91 -1.00 10.91
N PRO A 330 16.20 -2.19 11.46
CA PRO A 330 17.56 -2.74 11.49
C PRO A 330 18.03 -3.08 10.07
N ILE A 331 19.35 -3.01 9.85
CA ILE A 331 19.97 -3.55 8.64
C ILE A 331 19.99 -5.07 8.78
N LEU A 332 19.42 -5.78 7.81
CA LEU A 332 19.30 -7.24 7.89
C LEU A 332 20.12 -7.99 6.84
N VAL A 333 20.35 -9.27 7.08
CA VAL A 333 20.68 -10.26 6.07
C VAL A 333 19.64 -11.38 6.14
N ASN A 334 19.09 -11.75 5.00
CA ASN A 334 18.22 -12.90 4.83
C ASN A 334 19.03 -14.04 4.15
N ASN A 335 18.91 -15.29 4.64
CA ASN A 335 19.68 -16.41 4.11
C ASN A 335 19.07 -17.02 2.85
N TRP A 336 17.88 -16.62 2.38
CA TRP A 336 17.23 -17.30 1.26
C TRP A 336 18.14 -17.40 0.03
N GLU A 337 18.57 -16.29 -0.54
CA GLU A 337 19.47 -16.31 -1.70
C GLU A 337 20.93 -16.72 -1.36
N ALA A 338 21.27 -16.87 -0.08
CA ALA A 338 22.57 -17.36 0.35
C ALA A 338 22.67 -18.89 0.36
N THR A 339 21.60 -19.57 0.78
CA THR A 339 21.66 -21.03 1.04
C THR A 339 20.45 -21.79 0.50
N TYR A 340 19.36 -21.10 0.20
CA TYR A 340 18.04 -21.73 -0.06
C TYR A 340 17.72 -22.75 1.06
N PHE A 341 17.36 -23.99 0.71
CA PHE A 341 17.05 -25.04 1.67
C PHE A 341 18.30 -25.73 2.28
N ASP A 342 19.51 -25.50 1.73
CA ASP A 342 20.76 -26.13 2.16
C ASP A 342 21.45 -25.33 3.27
N PHE A 343 20.95 -25.47 4.51
CA PHE A 343 21.54 -24.86 5.71
C PHE A 343 21.49 -25.80 6.91
N ASP A 344 22.38 -25.53 7.87
CA ASP A 344 22.47 -26.16 9.19
C ASP A 344 22.96 -25.15 10.24
N ASP A 345 23.09 -25.57 11.50
CA ASP A 345 23.59 -24.72 12.59
C ASP A 345 24.94 -24.06 12.25
N ALA A 346 25.86 -24.80 11.58
CA ALA A 346 27.19 -24.29 11.30
C ALA A 346 27.18 -23.19 10.21
N LYS A 347 26.39 -23.36 9.17
CA LYS A 347 26.22 -22.34 8.11
C LYS A 347 25.56 -21.08 8.68
N MET A 348 24.52 -21.23 9.53
CA MET A 348 23.87 -20.10 10.18
C MET A 348 24.81 -19.38 11.16
N ASP A 349 25.64 -20.10 11.92
CA ASP A 349 26.64 -19.50 12.79
C ASP A 349 27.71 -18.71 12.01
N ASN A 350 28.17 -19.24 10.87
CA ASN A 350 29.10 -18.54 10.00
C ASN A 350 28.48 -17.27 9.36
N LEU A 351 27.21 -17.36 8.92
CA LEU A 351 26.49 -16.20 8.39
C LEU A 351 26.36 -15.11 9.46
N ALA A 352 25.99 -15.47 10.69
CA ALA A 352 25.90 -14.55 11.83
C ALA A 352 27.25 -13.90 12.17
N ALA A 353 28.34 -14.65 12.12
CA ALA A 353 29.69 -14.13 12.36
C ALA A 353 30.08 -13.10 11.30
N CYS A 354 29.84 -13.40 10.01
CA CYS A 354 30.11 -12.48 8.90
C CYS A 354 29.22 -11.23 8.98
N ALA A 355 27.93 -11.41 9.27
CA ALA A 355 26.98 -10.29 9.42
C ALA A 355 27.44 -9.31 10.52
N LYS A 356 27.88 -9.83 11.66
CA LYS A 356 28.44 -9.00 12.75
C LYS A 356 29.68 -8.21 12.31
N ASP A 357 30.59 -8.86 11.62
CA ASP A 357 31.81 -8.23 11.12
C ASP A 357 31.55 -7.09 10.14
N LEU A 358 30.53 -7.23 9.30
CA LEU A 358 30.07 -6.20 8.36
C LEU A 358 29.28 -5.07 9.04
N GLY A 359 28.77 -5.25 10.25
CA GLY A 359 27.96 -4.28 10.97
C GLY A 359 26.46 -4.39 10.72
N ILE A 360 25.99 -5.51 10.17
CA ILE A 360 24.58 -5.91 10.04
C ILE A 360 23.97 -6.05 11.44
N GLU A 361 22.67 -5.86 11.60
CA GLU A 361 21.99 -5.77 12.89
C GLU A 361 20.96 -6.88 13.14
N LEU A 362 20.51 -7.57 12.06
CA LEU A 362 19.49 -8.64 12.13
C LEU A 362 19.84 -9.74 11.14
N MET A 363 19.73 -10.99 11.56
CA MET A 363 19.82 -12.17 10.69
C MET A 363 18.46 -12.84 10.62
N VAL A 364 17.97 -13.12 9.42
CA VAL A 364 16.68 -13.77 9.15
C VAL A 364 16.91 -15.16 8.61
N LEU A 365 16.34 -16.18 9.26
CA LEU A 365 16.25 -17.54 8.77
C LEU A 365 14.95 -17.70 7.96
N ASP A 366 15.10 -17.87 6.66
CA ASP A 366 14.00 -17.99 5.70
C ASP A 366 13.46 -19.43 5.61
N ASP A 367 12.76 -19.81 4.55
CA ASP A 367 12.08 -21.09 4.35
C ASP A 367 13.00 -22.32 4.54
N GLY A 368 12.44 -23.43 5.05
CA GLY A 368 13.13 -24.73 5.17
C GLY A 368 13.57 -25.12 6.58
N TRP A 369 13.22 -24.38 7.65
CA TRP A 369 13.59 -24.67 9.03
C TRP A 369 12.68 -25.69 9.74
N PHE A 370 11.54 -26.07 9.12
CA PHE A 370 10.46 -26.85 9.74
C PHE A 370 10.15 -28.13 8.97
N GLY A 371 9.53 -29.10 9.66
CA GLY A 371 9.06 -30.35 9.08
C GLY A 371 10.18 -31.14 8.36
N LYS A 372 9.86 -31.64 7.16
CA LYS A 372 10.79 -32.30 6.22
C LYS A 372 11.07 -31.46 4.99
N ARG A 373 11.06 -30.13 5.15
CA ARG A 373 11.11 -29.16 4.07
C ARG A 373 12.53 -28.98 3.54
N GLU A 374 12.88 -29.79 2.52
CA GLU A 374 14.14 -29.73 1.78
C GLU A 374 13.97 -29.13 0.38
N ASP A 375 12.71 -28.85 0.01
CA ASP A 375 12.26 -28.19 -1.21
C ASP A 375 10.87 -27.61 -0.98
N ASP A 376 10.21 -27.07 -2.00
CA ASP A 376 8.89 -26.44 -1.90
C ASP A 376 7.70 -27.44 -2.03
N ASN A 377 7.96 -28.77 -2.00
CA ASN A 377 6.93 -29.78 -2.25
C ASN A 377 6.18 -30.25 -0.98
N SER A 378 6.71 -30.01 0.21
CA SER A 378 6.19 -30.60 1.44
C SER A 378 6.13 -29.65 2.64
N SER A 379 5.49 -30.12 3.72
CA SER A 379 5.54 -29.64 5.10
C SER A 379 4.92 -28.27 5.40
N LEU A 380 4.43 -27.49 4.41
CA LEU A 380 3.64 -26.28 4.76
C LEU A 380 2.43 -26.69 5.59
N GLY A 381 2.25 -26.04 6.72
CA GLY A 381 1.27 -26.37 7.75
C GLY A 381 1.87 -27.06 8.98
N ASP A 382 2.99 -27.74 8.85
CA ASP A 382 3.65 -28.47 9.94
C ASP A 382 4.74 -27.61 10.61
N TRP A 383 4.34 -26.64 11.44
CA TRP A 383 5.26 -25.68 12.05
C TRP A 383 6.03 -26.31 13.25
N VAL A 384 6.86 -27.33 12.93
CA VAL A 384 7.69 -28.05 13.89
C VAL A 384 9.14 -27.99 13.43
N VAL A 385 10.06 -27.53 14.29
CA VAL A 385 11.47 -27.34 13.97
C VAL A 385 12.10 -28.63 13.44
N ASN A 386 12.85 -28.56 12.35
CA ASN A 386 13.65 -29.65 11.82
C ASN A 386 14.93 -29.81 12.64
N MET A 387 14.90 -30.75 13.59
CA MET A 387 16.03 -31.03 14.50
C MET A 387 17.19 -31.77 13.82
N GLU A 388 17.03 -32.25 12.59
CA GLU A 388 18.15 -32.84 11.82
C GLU A 388 19.02 -31.72 11.25
N LYS A 389 18.41 -30.64 10.75
CA LYS A 389 19.12 -29.44 10.30
C LYS A 389 19.64 -28.59 11.44
N LEU A 390 18.77 -28.28 12.39
CA LEU A 390 19.02 -27.39 13.52
C LEU A 390 19.06 -28.18 14.82
N LYS A 391 20.19 -28.77 15.13
CA LYS A 391 20.38 -29.62 16.31
C LYS A 391 20.18 -28.87 17.62
N GLY A 392 20.51 -27.56 17.64
CA GLY A 392 20.25 -26.65 18.75
C GLY A 392 18.82 -26.09 18.77
N GLY A 393 17.98 -26.45 17.79
CA GLY A 393 16.67 -25.85 17.57
C GLY A 393 16.74 -24.37 17.21
N LEU A 394 15.59 -23.72 17.13
CA LEU A 394 15.54 -22.26 16.90
C LEU A 394 16.19 -21.47 18.04
N GLN A 395 16.12 -21.99 19.27
CA GLN A 395 16.80 -21.39 20.44
C GLN A 395 18.31 -21.29 20.20
N GLY A 396 18.95 -22.36 19.71
CA GLY A 396 20.40 -22.37 19.43
C GLY A 396 20.80 -21.34 18.37
N VAL A 397 20.03 -21.23 17.28
CA VAL A 397 20.29 -20.26 16.21
C VAL A 397 20.09 -18.81 16.72
N ALA A 398 18.99 -18.54 17.44
CA ALA A 398 18.71 -17.23 18.02
C ALA A 398 19.81 -16.82 19.03
N GLU A 399 20.23 -17.74 19.91
CA GLU A 399 21.32 -17.47 20.85
C GLU A 399 22.65 -17.17 20.17
N SER A 400 22.96 -17.89 19.07
CA SER A 400 24.17 -17.62 18.26
C SER A 400 24.16 -16.20 17.69
N ALA A 401 23.02 -15.75 17.17
CA ALA A 401 22.83 -14.37 16.68
C ALA A 401 22.96 -13.36 17.83
N HIS A 402 22.23 -13.56 18.93
CA HIS A 402 22.20 -12.62 20.07
C HIS A 402 23.56 -12.50 20.78
N LYS A 403 24.31 -13.58 20.93
CA LYS A 403 25.69 -13.56 21.49
C LYS A 403 26.62 -12.64 20.70
N ARG A 404 26.33 -12.44 19.39
CA ARG A 404 27.05 -11.50 18.51
C ARG A 404 26.45 -10.10 18.50
N GLY A 405 25.33 -9.88 19.20
CA GLY A 405 24.60 -8.61 19.23
C GLY A 405 23.76 -8.37 17.97
N LEU A 406 23.44 -9.43 17.24
CA LEU A 406 22.45 -9.39 16.17
C LEU A 406 21.07 -9.72 16.74
N LYS A 407 20.02 -9.20 16.14
CA LYS A 407 18.66 -9.70 16.28
C LYS A 407 18.47 -10.96 15.45
N PHE A 408 17.41 -11.74 15.79
CA PHE A 408 17.07 -12.96 15.05
C PHE A 408 15.65 -12.87 14.47
N GLY A 409 15.48 -13.24 13.20
CA GLY A 409 14.22 -13.28 12.50
C GLY A 409 13.89 -14.64 11.91
N LEU A 410 12.60 -14.90 11.68
CA LEU A 410 12.10 -16.18 11.19
C LEU A 410 11.03 -15.97 10.11
N TRP A 411 11.02 -16.84 9.09
CA TRP A 411 10.02 -16.85 8.01
C TRP A 411 8.86 -17.80 8.33
N PHE A 412 7.66 -17.40 7.92
CA PHE A 412 6.45 -18.21 7.95
C PHE A 412 5.61 -18.03 6.68
N GLU A 413 4.88 -19.08 6.27
CA GLU A 413 3.83 -19.03 5.24
C GLU A 413 2.57 -19.76 5.76
N PRO A 414 1.90 -19.30 6.81
CA PRO A 414 0.94 -20.12 7.56
C PRO A 414 -0.47 -20.14 6.98
N GLU A 415 -0.73 -19.37 5.93
CA GLU A 415 -2.00 -19.41 5.17
C GLU A 415 -2.03 -20.57 4.16
N MET A 416 -0.91 -21.30 3.99
CA MET A 416 -0.74 -22.36 3.01
C MET A 416 -0.59 -23.73 3.66
N VAL A 417 -0.90 -24.76 2.88
CA VAL A 417 -0.71 -26.17 3.28
C VAL A 417 -0.21 -26.99 2.11
N SER A 418 0.80 -27.82 2.35
CA SER A 418 1.24 -28.84 1.38
C SER A 418 0.35 -30.09 1.50
N VAL A 419 0.04 -30.73 0.38
CA VAL A 419 -0.65 -32.04 0.41
C VAL A 419 0.19 -33.08 1.16
N ASP A 420 1.52 -32.99 0.99
CA ASP A 420 2.47 -33.76 1.80
C ASP A 420 2.83 -33.01 3.08
N SER A 421 1.86 -32.94 4.00
CA SER A 421 2.01 -32.47 5.38
C SER A 421 1.15 -33.30 6.33
N ASP A 422 1.50 -33.32 7.60
CA ASP A 422 0.70 -33.99 8.62
C ASP A 422 -0.62 -33.25 8.84
N LEU A 423 -0.60 -31.91 8.72
CA LEU A 423 -1.81 -31.07 8.80
C LEU A 423 -2.83 -31.48 7.72
N TYR A 424 -2.41 -31.58 6.46
CA TYR A 424 -3.34 -31.96 5.39
C TYR A 424 -3.87 -33.38 5.53
N ARG A 425 -3.03 -34.32 5.97
CA ARG A 425 -3.46 -35.70 6.26
C ARG A 425 -4.51 -35.78 7.34
N ALA A 426 -4.39 -34.91 8.36
CA ALA A 426 -5.36 -34.84 9.46
C ALA A 426 -6.64 -34.08 9.07
N HIS A 427 -6.51 -33.01 8.28
CA HIS A 427 -7.59 -32.08 7.96
C HIS A 427 -7.63 -31.69 6.48
N PRO A 428 -7.91 -32.62 5.55
CA PRO A 428 -7.96 -32.30 4.11
C PRO A 428 -9.11 -31.39 3.74
N ASP A 429 -10.10 -31.23 4.61
CA ASP A 429 -11.26 -30.35 4.48
C ASP A 429 -10.96 -28.88 4.88
N TRP A 430 -9.75 -28.60 5.40
CA TRP A 430 -9.34 -27.24 5.75
C TRP A 430 -8.79 -26.46 4.55
N ALA A 431 -8.50 -27.10 3.44
CA ALA A 431 -8.07 -26.43 2.22
C ALA A 431 -9.26 -25.91 1.41
N LEU A 432 -9.14 -24.66 0.92
CA LEU A 432 -10.07 -24.11 -0.07
C LEU A 432 -9.94 -24.91 -1.37
N ARG A 433 -10.98 -25.60 -1.79
CA ARG A 433 -11.02 -26.35 -3.05
C ARG A 433 -12.43 -26.73 -3.46
N SER A 434 -12.71 -26.75 -4.75
CA SER A 434 -13.93 -27.34 -5.28
C SER A 434 -13.96 -28.84 -5.04
N PRO A 435 -15.03 -29.42 -4.47
CA PRO A 435 -15.13 -30.87 -4.28
C PRO A 435 -15.33 -31.65 -5.58
N SER A 436 -15.81 -31.00 -6.64
CA SER A 436 -16.23 -31.63 -7.91
C SER A 436 -15.14 -31.64 -8.99
N TYR A 437 -14.03 -30.93 -8.78
CA TYR A 437 -12.96 -30.79 -9.74
C TYR A 437 -11.60 -31.18 -9.15
N PRO A 438 -10.60 -31.52 -10.00
CA PRO A 438 -9.24 -31.73 -9.54
C PRO A 438 -8.69 -30.50 -8.79
N MET A 439 -7.82 -30.73 -7.81
CA MET A 439 -7.16 -29.64 -7.09
C MET A 439 -6.30 -28.79 -8.01
N THR A 440 -6.35 -27.47 -7.84
CA THR A 440 -5.50 -26.53 -8.53
C THR A 440 -4.29 -26.19 -7.66
N PHE A 441 -3.10 -26.42 -8.17
CA PHE A 441 -1.85 -26.13 -7.45
C PHE A 441 -1.14 -24.91 -8.03
N SER A 442 -0.44 -24.21 -7.15
CA SER A 442 0.64 -23.29 -7.47
C SER A 442 1.73 -23.51 -6.43
N ARG A 443 3.00 -23.67 -6.83
CA ARG A 443 4.13 -24.04 -5.96
C ARG A 443 3.85 -25.28 -5.09
N HIS A 444 3.13 -26.27 -5.62
CA HIS A 444 2.77 -27.53 -4.93
C HIS A 444 1.97 -27.36 -3.64
N GLN A 445 1.34 -26.22 -3.41
CA GLN A 445 0.61 -25.90 -2.19
C GLN A 445 -0.85 -25.52 -2.44
N LEU A 446 -1.67 -25.64 -1.40
CA LEU A 446 -3.08 -25.22 -1.32
C LEU A 446 -3.20 -24.09 -0.31
N VAL A 447 -4.33 -23.39 -0.34
CA VAL A 447 -4.68 -22.31 0.61
C VAL A 447 -5.60 -22.85 1.70
N LEU A 448 -5.31 -22.54 2.96
CA LEU A 448 -6.17 -22.86 4.09
C LEU A 448 -7.43 -21.97 4.13
N ASP A 449 -8.54 -22.53 4.57
CA ASP A 449 -9.83 -21.85 4.67
C ASP A 449 -9.91 -20.96 5.93
N LEU A 450 -9.46 -19.72 5.84
CA LEU A 450 -9.51 -18.75 6.94
C LEU A 450 -10.93 -18.26 7.28
N SER A 451 -11.96 -18.64 6.51
CA SER A 451 -13.34 -18.40 6.92
C SER A 451 -13.73 -19.22 8.16
N ARG A 452 -12.97 -20.28 8.44
CA ARG A 452 -13.16 -21.23 9.55
C ARG A 452 -12.43 -20.76 10.81
N ALA A 453 -13.10 -20.77 11.94
CA ALA A 453 -12.50 -20.43 13.24
C ALA A 453 -11.43 -21.44 13.69
N ASP A 454 -11.69 -22.75 13.48
CA ASP A 454 -10.77 -23.84 13.85
C ASP A 454 -9.42 -23.75 13.09
N VAL A 455 -9.44 -23.32 11.83
CA VAL A 455 -8.22 -23.07 11.04
C VAL A 455 -7.46 -21.86 11.58
N ARG A 456 -8.15 -20.75 11.87
CA ARG A 456 -7.53 -19.55 12.44
C ARG A 456 -6.91 -19.84 13.80
N ASP A 457 -7.60 -20.58 14.67
CA ASP A 457 -7.09 -20.97 15.98
C ASP A 457 -5.81 -21.80 15.85
N TYR A 458 -5.79 -22.79 14.94
CA TYR A 458 -4.60 -23.58 14.66
C TYR A 458 -3.40 -22.72 14.23
N ILE A 459 -3.62 -21.76 13.32
CA ILE A 459 -2.52 -20.89 12.85
C ILE A 459 -2.00 -20.02 14.01
N VAL A 460 -2.89 -19.39 14.77
CA VAL A 460 -2.48 -18.55 15.91
C VAL A 460 -1.70 -19.37 16.94
N ASP A 461 -2.22 -20.54 17.33
CA ASP A 461 -1.59 -21.39 18.33
C ASP A 461 -0.22 -21.90 17.85
N SER A 462 -0.11 -22.29 16.57
CA SER A 462 1.14 -22.80 16.00
C SER A 462 2.22 -21.70 15.92
N VAL A 463 1.87 -20.51 15.42
CA VAL A 463 2.81 -19.40 15.28
C VAL A 463 3.22 -18.89 16.66
N CYS A 464 2.26 -18.61 17.57
CA CYS A 464 2.57 -18.15 18.91
C CYS A 464 3.46 -19.16 19.68
N LYS A 465 3.18 -20.46 19.57
CA LYS A 465 4.02 -21.50 20.17
C LYS A 465 5.48 -21.42 19.68
N ILE A 466 5.72 -21.17 18.40
CA ILE A 466 7.09 -21.02 17.89
C ILE A 466 7.72 -19.72 18.43
N LEU A 467 6.99 -18.61 18.42
CA LEU A 467 7.47 -17.33 18.96
C LEU A 467 7.81 -17.40 20.46
N ASP A 468 7.14 -18.28 21.23
CA ASP A 468 7.40 -18.52 22.63
C ASP A 468 8.61 -19.46 22.90
N THR A 469 9.04 -20.25 21.91
CA THR A 469 10.12 -21.24 22.08
C THR A 469 11.53 -20.67 21.91
N ALA A 470 11.67 -19.51 21.27
CA ALA A 470 12.95 -18.86 21.03
C ALA A 470 12.79 -17.34 21.02
N PRO A 471 13.84 -16.57 21.37
CA PRO A 471 13.79 -15.12 21.36
C PRO A 471 13.86 -14.60 19.92
N ILE A 472 12.70 -14.53 19.26
CA ILE A 472 12.53 -14.09 17.88
C ILE A 472 12.16 -12.60 17.88
N ASP A 473 12.95 -11.76 17.20
CA ASP A 473 12.77 -10.31 17.12
C ASP A 473 12.00 -9.86 15.89
N TYR A 474 11.91 -10.74 14.87
CA TYR A 474 11.38 -10.40 13.55
C TYR A 474 10.70 -11.61 12.89
N VAL A 475 9.61 -11.34 12.19
CA VAL A 475 8.91 -12.34 11.38
C VAL A 475 8.70 -11.83 9.96
N LYS A 476 9.10 -12.64 8.97
CA LYS A 476 8.70 -12.47 7.56
C LYS A 476 7.50 -13.39 7.31
N TRP A 477 6.33 -12.80 7.07
CA TRP A 477 5.07 -13.50 6.81
C TRP A 477 4.77 -13.53 5.32
N ASP A 478 4.79 -14.71 4.73
CA ASP A 478 4.68 -14.90 3.29
C ASP A 478 3.33 -15.49 2.85
N PHE A 479 3.02 -15.30 1.55
CA PHE A 479 1.81 -15.79 0.90
C PHE A 479 2.10 -16.00 -0.60
N ASN A 480 2.51 -17.21 -1.00
CA ASN A 480 3.13 -17.46 -2.29
C ASN A 480 2.20 -18.08 -3.36
N ARG A 481 0.91 -17.92 -3.21
CA ARG A 481 -0.04 -18.24 -4.29
C ARG A 481 -1.34 -17.44 -4.18
N HIS A 482 -2.02 -17.29 -5.32
CA HIS A 482 -3.36 -16.70 -5.37
C HIS A 482 -4.44 -17.71 -4.98
N LEU A 483 -5.61 -17.21 -4.55
CA LEU A 483 -6.80 -18.02 -4.41
C LEU A 483 -7.31 -18.41 -5.80
N THR A 484 -7.62 -19.69 -5.97
CA THR A 484 -8.24 -20.24 -7.19
C THR A 484 -9.66 -20.72 -6.90
N ASP A 485 -9.83 -21.92 -6.42
CA ASP A 485 -11.12 -22.55 -6.17
C ASP A 485 -11.66 -22.13 -4.80
N ALA A 486 -12.21 -20.91 -4.69
CA ALA A 486 -12.67 -20.32 -3.45
C ALA A 486 -13.99 -20.96 -2.98
N PHE A 487 -13.91 -22.21 -2.52
CA PHE A 487 -15.02 -22.95 -1.94
C PHE A 487 -14.64 -23.41 -0.52
N SER A 488 -15.50 -23.08 0.46
CA SER A 488 -15.39 -23.53 1.84
C SER A 488 -16.30 -24.74 2.07
N SER A 489 -15.73 -25.84 2.57
CA SER A 489 -16.49 -27.03 2.97
C SER A 489 -17.41 -26.78 4.17
N LYS A 490 -17.24 -25.67 4.88
CA LYS A 490 -17.96 -25.29 6.09
C LYS A 490 -19.16 -24.38 5.83
N LEU A 491 -19.08 -23.54 4.80
CA LEU A 491 -20.14 -22.58 4.50
C LEU A 491 -21.25 -23.23 3.67
N PRO A 492 -22.52 -22.90 3.93
CA PRO A 492 -23.64 -23.38 3.13
C PRO A 492 -23.64 -22.71 1.73
N PRO A 493 -24.37 -23.26 0.76
CA PRO A 493 -24.36 -22.80 -0.63
C PRO A 493 -24.68 -21.31 -0.82
N GLU A 494 -25.62 -20.78 -0.03
CA GLU A 494 -26.03 -19.37 -0.09
C GLU A 494 -24.94 -18.40 0.38
N ARG A 495 -23.94 -18.86 1.16
CA ARG A 495 -22.83 -18.06 1.67
C ARG A 495 -21.50 -18.32 0.95
N GLN A 496 -21.47 -19.12 -0.10
CA GLN A 496 -20.21 -19.38 -0.84
C GLN A 496 -19.64 -18.12 -1.52
N GLY A 497 -20.47 -17.17 -1.91
CA GLY A 497 -20.02 -15.85 -2.41
C GLY A 497 -19.33 -14.97 -1.37
N GLU A 498 -19.30 -15.38 -0.09
CA GLU A 498 -18.62 -14.68 1.00
C GLU A 498 -17.19 -15.19 1.24
N VAL A 499 -16.80 -16.35 0.67
CA VAL A 499 -15.55 -17.06 1.00
C VAL A 499 -14.32 -16.14 0.83
N ARG A 500 -14.21 -15.44 -0.29
CA ARG A 500 -13.06 -14.58 -0.59
C ARG A 500 -12.92 -13.42 0.40
N THR A 501 -14.03 -12.78 0.73
CA THR A 501 -14.07 -11.70 1.73
C THR A 501 -13.83 -12.25 3.14
N ARG A 502 -14.46 -13.38 3.52
CA ARG A 502 -14.26 -14.03 4.81
C ARG A 502 -12.84 -14.53 5.02
N PHE A 503 -12.16 -14.96 3.95
CA PHE A 503 -10.75 -15.30 4.00
C PHE A 503 -9.90 -14.11 4.50
N VAL A 504 -10.09 -12.93 3.93
CA VAL A 504 -9.34 -11.72 4.32
C VAL A 504 -9.70 -11.26 5.73
N LEU A 505 -10.99 -11.29 6.09
CA LEU A 505 -11.42 -10.99 7.46
C LEU A 505 -10.81 -11.98 8.47
N GLY A 506 -10.72 -13.26 8.08
CA GLY A 506 -10.05 -14.30 8.88
C GLY A 506 -8.55 -14.06 9.00
N LEU A 507 -7.88 -13.61 7.94
CA LEU A 507 -6.47 -13.19 7.99
C LEU A 507 -6.27 -12.06 9.01
N TYR A 508 -7.13 -11.04 8.98
CA TYR A 508 -7.04 -9.93 9.92
C TYR A 508 -7.25 -10.37 11.39
N ASP A 509 -8.18 -11.31 11.64
CA ASP A 509 -8.35 -11.91 12.98
C ASP A 509 -7.08 -12.62 13.45
N VAL A 510 -6.45 -13.42 12.59
CA VAL A 510 -5.20 -14.12 12.89
C VAL A 510 -4.08 -13.11 13.20
N LEU A 511 -3.90 -12.11 12.34
CA LEU A 511 -2.85 -11.09 12.50
C LEU A 511 -3.06 -10.23 13.74
N GLU A 512 -4.31 -9.83 14.02
CA GLU A 512 -4.63 -9.08 15.25
C GLU A 512 -4.22 -9.86 16.49
N ARG A 513 -4.64 -11.12 16.59
CA ARG A 513 -4.36 -11.97 17.75
C ARG A 513 -2.86 -12.20 17.95
N ILE A 514 -2.11 -12.49 16.89
CA ILE A 514 -0.65 -12.72 16.95
C ILE A 514 0.10 -11.44 17.33
N THR A 515 -0.19 -10.33 16.66
CA THR A 515 0.54 -9.06 16.88
C THR A 515 0.22 -8.44 18.25
N GLN A 516 -0.98 -8.66 18.80
CA GLN A 516 -1.32 -8.26 20.15
C GLN A 516 -0.61 -9.12 21.22
N THR A 517 -0.42 -10.42 20.96
CA THR A 517 0.28 -11.33 21.86
C THR A 517 1.80 -11.09 21.83
N HIS A 518 2.36 -10.75 20.66
CA HIS A 518 3.79 -10.50 20.45
C HIS A 518 4.08 -9.08 19.93
N PRO A 519 3.76 -8.02 20.70
CA PRO A 519 3.89 -6.62 20.23
C PRO A 519 5.34 -6.17 20.06
N ASP A 520 6.29 -6.96 20.55
CA ASP A 520 7.72 -6.69 20.49
C ASP A 520 8.42 -7.30 19.26
N VAL A 521 7.72 -8.13 18.51
CA VAL A 521 8.21 -8.71 17.26
C VAL A 521 7.90 -7.77 16.09
N LEU A 522 8.90 -7.48 15.26
CA LEU A 522 8.72 -6.73 14.03
C LEU A 522 8.23 -7.66 12.91
N PHE A 523 7.03 -7.44 12.41
CA PHE A 523 6.49 -8.21 11.29
C PHE A 523 6.73 -7.52 9.95
N GLU A 524 7.13 -8.31 8.94
CA GLU A 524 7.21 -7.92 7.54
C GLU A 524 6.24 -8.79 6.72
N SER A 525 5.38 -8.13 5.93
CA SER A 525 4.55 -8.82 4.94
C SER A 525 5.37 -9.19 3.71
N CYS A 526 5.17 -10.40 3.21
CA CYS A 526 5.61 -10.86 1.91
C CYS A 526 4.45 -11.57 1.21
N SER A 527 4.42 -11.54 -0.09
CA SER A 527 3.41 -12.28 -0.88
C SER A 527 3.99 -12.55 -2.27
N GLY A 528 4.99 -13.45 -2.33
CA GLY A 528 5.85 -13.55 -3.49
C GLY A 528 6.40 -12.17 -3.86
N GLY A 529 7.10 -11.52 -2.94
CA GLY A 529 7.41 -10.10 -3.04
C GLY A 529 6.25 -9.20 -2.61
N GLY A 530 5.92 -8.20 -3.42
CA GLY A 530 4.97 -7.15 -3.12
C GLY A 530 3.51 -7.43 -3.47
N GLY A 531 3.08 -8.69 -3.53
CA GLY A 531 1.72 -9.07 -3.97
C GLY A 531 0.60 -8.66 -3.02
N ARG A 532 0.92 -8.30 -1.77
CA ARG A 532 0.00 -7.69 -0.78
C ARG A 532 0.63 -6.48 -0.11
N PHE A 533 1.29 -5.63 -0.89
CA PHE A 533 1.75 -4.35 -0.38
C PHE A 533 0.59 -3.35 -0.41
N ASP A 534 -0.16 -3.29 0.66
CA ASP A 534 -1.35 -2.47 0.83
C ASP A 534 -1.48 -1.95 2.27
N ALA A 535 -2.35 -0.95 2.46
CA ALA A 535 -2.53 -0.32 3.75
C ALA A 535 -3.20 -1.25 4.80
N GLY A 536 -3.92 -2.29 4.36
CA GLY A 536 -4.51 -3.29 5.25
C GLY A 536 -3.44 -4.13 5.93
N MET A 537 -2.44 -4.63 5.17
CA MET A 537 -1.31 -5.36 5.74
C MET A 537 -0.44 -4.45 6.61
N LEU A 538 -0.19 -3.19 6.19
CA LEU A 538 0.64 -2.26 6.94
C LEU A 538 0.07 -1.89 8.33
N TYR A 539 -1.23 -2.06 8.55
CA TYR A 539 -1.85 -1.88 9.86
C TYR A 539 -1.32 -2.90 10.89
N TYR A 540 -1.01 -4.12 10.45
CA TYR A 540 -0.49 -5.21 11.29
C TYR A 540 1.03 -5.37 11.17
N MET A 541 1.57 -5.21 9.98
CA MET A 541 2.97 -5.45 9.62
C MET A 541 3.59 -4.16 9.07
N PRO A 542 4.37 -3.42 9.87
CA PRO A 542 4.79 -2.05 9.56
C PRO A 542 5.78 -1.92 8.40
N GLN A 543 6.12 -3.03 7.72
CA GLN A 543 6.89 -3.08 6.49
C GLN A 543 6.50 -4.26 5.62
N THR A 544 6.84 -4.19 4.32
CA THR A 544 6.58 -5.23 3.33
C THR A 544 7.82 -5.46 2.48
N TRP A 545 8.13 -6.72 2.17
CA TRP A 545 9.09 -7.08 1.14
C TRP A 545 8.58 -6.55 -0.21
N THR A 546 9.27 -5.56 -0.77
CA THR A 546 8.72 -4.73 -1.85
C THR A 546 8.57 -5.51 -3.15
N SER A 547 9.51 -6.40 -3.45
CA SER A 547 9.52 -7.24 -4.66
C SER A 547 10.55 -8.35 -4.53
N ASP A 548 10.27 -9.51 -5.12
CA ASP A 548 11.26 -10.58 -5.31
C ASP A 548 12.30 -10.22 -6.36
N ASP A 549 12.08 -9.20 -7.19
CA ASP A 549 13.14 -8.65 -8.03
C ASP A 549 14.15 -7.89 -7.17
N THR A 550 15.37 -8.41 -7.10
CA THR A 550 16.48 -7.83 -6.34
C THR A 550 17.47 -7.07 -7.21
N ASP A 551 17.21 -6.96 -8.52
CA ASP A 551 18.03 -6.16 -9.42
C ASP A 551 17.87 -4.65 -9.13
N ALA A 552 18.97 -3.96 -8.85
CA ALA A 552 18.95 -2.56 -8.46
C ALA A 552 18.31 -1.63 -9.50
N ILE A 553 18.43 -1.91 -10.79
CA ILE A 553 17.87 -1.07 -11.85
C ILE A 553 16.35 -1.26 -11.98
N CYS A 554 15.87 -2.50 -11.92
CA CYS A 554 14.44 -2.80 -11.85
C CYS A 554 13.81 -2.18 -10.61
N ARG A 555 14.50 -2.23 -9.47
CA ARG A 555 14.06 -1.63 -8.20
C ARG A 555 13.85 -0.12 -8.27
N LEU A 556 14.54 0.60 -9.16
CA LEU A 556 14.28 2.04 -9.35
C LEU A 556 12.83 2.30 -9.76
N SER A 557 12.28 1.50 -10.66
CA SER A 557 10.87 1.58 -11.08
C SER A 557 9.92 1.09 -9.98
N ILE A 558 10.18 -0.08 -9.42
CA ILE A 558 9.32 -0.71 -8.40
C ILE A 558 9.21 0.18 -7.15
N GLN A 559 10.32 0.73 -6.68
CA GLN A 559 10.35 1.59 -5.49
C GLN A 559 9.77 2.99 -5.76
N SER A 560 10.03 3.57 -6.95
CA SER A 560 9.40 4.84 -7.34
C SER A 560 7.87 4.70 -7.43
N GLY A 561 7.36 3.64 -8.03
CA GLY A 561 5.91 3.38 -8.09
C GLY A 561 5.32 3.10 -6.72
N THR A 562 6.00 2.31 -5.89
CA THR A 562 5.56 2.04 -4.50
C THR A 562 5.45 3.33 -3.69
N SER A 563 6.38 4.26 -3.88
CA SER A 563 6.42 5.55 -3.19
C SER A 563 5.27 6.52 -3.56
N MET A 564 4.47 6.20 -4.58
CA MET A 564 3.25 6.98 -4.86
C MET A 564 2.28 6.97 -3.68
N VAL A 565 2.24 5.86 -2.95
CA VAL A 565 1.29 5.64 -1.84
C VAL A 565 2.00 5.39 -0.51
N PHE A 566 3.12 4.67 -0.51
CA PHE A 566 3.72 4.13 0.72
C PHE A 566 5.06 4.79 1.05
N PRO A 567 5.28 5.19 2.32
CA PRO A 567 6.53 5.82 2.74
C PRO A 567 7.71 4.84 2.72
N PRO A 568 8.96 5.33 2.50
CA PRO A 568 10.15 4.49 2.41
C PRO A 568 10.37 3.52 3.58
N ILE A 569 10.01 3.89 4.81
CA ILE A 569 10.13 3.03 6.00
C ILE A 569 9.31 1.73 5.90
N THR A 570 8.35 1.66 5.00
CA THR A 570 7.51 0.47 4.79
C THR A 570 8.06 -0.48 3.73
N MET A 571 9.13 -0.12 3.03
CA MET A 571 9.67 -0.85 1.87
C MET A 571 10.90 -1.67 2.24
N GLY A 572 10.80 -2.99 2.26
CA GLY A 572 11.96 -3.88 2.32
C GLY A 572 12.79 -3.77 1.04
N ALA A 573 14.08 -3.46 1.16
CA ALA A 573 14.97 -3.25 0.02
C ALA A 573 16.38 -3.80 0.32
N HIS A 574 16.82 -4.80 -0.46
CA HIS A 574 18.05 -5.52 -0.18
C HIS A 574 19.03 -5.47 -1.35
N VAL A 575 20.31 -5.50 -1.02
CA VAL A 575 21.42 -5.71 -1.96
C VAL A 575 21.49 -7.20 -2.30
N SER A 576 21.51 -7.54 -3.58
CA SER A 576 21.64 -8.90 -4.06
C SER A 576 23.00 -9.18 -4.71
N VAL A 577 23.20 -10.43 -5.13
CA VAL A 577 24.40 -10.89 -5.85
C VAL A 577 24.54 -10.21 -7.22
N THR A 578 25.76 -10.15 -7.73
CA THR A 578 26.04 -9.75 -9.12
C THR A 578 26.94 -10.81 -9.79
N PRO A 579 26.66 -11.24 -11.03
CA PRO A 579 25.49 -10.93 -11.85
C PRO A 579 24.18 -11.25 -11.13
N ASN A 580 23.16 -10.39 -11.28
CA ASN A 580 21.85 -10.64 -10.68
C ASN A 580 21.24 -11.94 -11.26
N HIS A 581 20.72 -12.80 -10.40
CA HIS A 581 20.25 -14.14 -10.80
C HIS A 581 18.96 -14.11 -11.65
N GLN A 582 18.16 -13.05 -11.58
CA GLN A 582 16.89 -12.94 -12.34
C GLN A 582 17.12 -12.38 -13.75
N VAL A 583 17.96 -11.36 -13.90
CA VAL A 583 18.14 -10.63 -15.15
C VAL A 583 19.58 -10.69 -15.71
N GLY A 584 20.51 -11.32 -15.00
CA GLY A 584 21.92 -11.45 -15.43
C GLY A 584 22.71 -10.14 -15.46
N ARG A 585 22.17 -9.04 -14.91
CA ARG A 585 22.81 -7.73 -14.94
C ARG A 585 23.95 -7.63 -13.96
N VAL A 586 25.04 -7.00 -14.41
CA VAL A 586 26.21 -6.68 -13.57
C VAL A 586 26.15 -5.21 -13.19
N THR A 587 25.89 -4.92 -11.92
CA THR A 587 25.77 -3.57 -11.38
C THR A 587 26.80 -3.33 -10.28
N PRO A 588 27.38 -2.10 -10.20
CA PRO A 588 28.29 -1.73 -9.12
C PRO A 588 27.67 -1.91 -7.74
N MET A 589 28.48 -2.30 -6.74
CA MET A 589 28.02 -2.45 -5.35
C MET A 589 27.39 -1.15 -4.82
N GLN A 590 27.96 0.01 -5.15
CA GLN A 590 27.43 1.31 -4.77
C GLN A 590 26.01 1.54 -5.30
N THR A 591 25.74 1.21 -6.56
CA THR A 591 24.42 1.37 -7.18
C THR A 591 23.39 0.45 -6.51
N ARG A 592 23.76 -0.83 -6.24
CA ARG A 592 22.93 -1.76 -5.50
C ARG A 592 22.63 -1.25 -4.09
N ALA A 593 23.66 -0.74 -3.39
CA ALA A 593 23.50 -0.19 -2.05
C ALA A 593 22.60 1.05 -2.03
N PHE A 594 22.83 2.03 -2.94
CA PHE A 594 22.05 3.27 -2.94
C PHE A 594 20.58 3.04 -3.33
N ALA A 595 20.29 2.11 -4.24
CA ALA A 595 18.93 1.71 -4.55
C ALA A 595 18.24 1.07 -3.33
N ALA A 596 18.93 0.19 -2.62
CA ALA A 596 18.39 -0.46 -1.42
C ALA A 596 18.27 0.49 -0.21
N MET A 597 19.11 1.51 -0.08
CA MET A 597 19.06 2.51 1.00
C MET A 597 17.77 3.35 1.00
N MET A 598 17.02 3.38 -0.10
CA MET A 598 15.73 4.07 -0.14
C MET A 598 14.76 3.53 0.92
N GLY A 599 14.82 2.25 1.24
CA GLY A 599 13.89 1.58 2.15
C GLY A 599 14.56 1.00 3.40
N CYS A 600 14.00 -0.10 3.89
CA CYS A 600 14.54 -0.93 4.96
C CYS A 600 15.72 -1.73 4.40
N TYR A 601 16.91 -1.19 4.60
CA TYR A 601 18.15 -1.67 3.98
C TYR A 601 18.57 -3.04 4.50
N GLY A 602 18.94 -3.93 3.58
CA GLY A 602 19.43 -5.28 3.91
C GLY A 602 20.23 -5.93 2.79
N TYR A 603 20.50 -7.22 2.97
CA TYR A 603 21.23 -8.07 2.05
C TYR A 603 20.46 -9.36 1.80
N GLU A 604 20.34 -9.73 0.53
CA GLU A 604 19.73 -10.98 0.03
C GLU A 604 20.79 -11.69 -0.82
N MET A 605 21.86 -12.18 -0.18
CA MET A 605 22.99 -12.85 -0.85
C MET A 605 23.91 -13.54 0.17
N ASP A 606 24.74 -14.45 -0.33
CA ASP A 606 25.78 -15.08 0.51
C ASP A 606 26.94 -14.11 0.80
N ILE A 607 26.81 -13.39 1.91
CA ILE A 607 27.82 -12.42 2.38
C ILE A 607 29.15 -13.10 2.81
N THR A 608 29.15 -14.42 3.03
CA THR A 608 30.36 -15.15 3.42
C THR A 608 31.34 -15.34 2.26
N ARG A 609 30.86 -15.22 1.00
CA ARG A 609 31.63 -15.33 -0.22
C ARG A 609 32.19 -14.04 -0.76
N MET A 610 31.89 -12.91 -0.12
CA MET A 610 32.42 -11.60 -0.52
C MET A 610 33.95 -11.56 -0.43
N SER A 611 34.59 -10.90 -1.39
CA SER A 611 36.01 -10.56 -1.32
C SER A 611 36.30 -9.57 -0.17
N ASP A 612 37.55 -9.42 0.21
CA ASP A 612 37.92 -8.48 1.27
C ASP A 612 37.65 -7.02 0.83
N GLU A 613 37.82 -6.69 -0.47
CA GLU A 613 37.50 -5.39 -1.05
C GLU A 613 35.99 -5.12 -0.98
N GLU A 614 35.15 -6.10 -1.34
CA GLU A 614 33.71 -5.98 -1.22
C GLU A 614 33.27 -5.78 0.24
N LYS A 615 33.86 -6.51 1.18
CA LYS A 615 33.59 -6.34 2.62
C LYS A 615 33.94 -4.94 3.12
N VAL A 616 35.06 -4.37 2.66
CA VAL A 616 35.42 -2.97 3.00
C VAL A 616 34.39 -2.00 2.46
N GLU A 617 33.94 -2.18 1.22
CA GLU A 617 32.91 -1.34 0.61
C GLU A 617 31.57 -1.45 1.34
N VAL A 618 31.12 -2.69 1.65
CA VAL A 618 29.88 -2.96 2.40
C VAL A 618 29.91 -2.33 3.79
N ARG A 619 31.02 -2.44 4.54
CA ARG A 619 31.17 -1.77 5.85
C ARG A 619 31.02 -0.26 5.72
N SER A 620 31.57 0.34 4.67
CA SER A 620 31.46 1.79 4.43
C SER A 620 30.01 2.20 4.13
N HIS A 621 29.28 1.41 3.31
CA HIS A 621 27.87 1.63 3.00
C HIS A 621 26.98 1.47 4.25
N ILE A 622 27.21 0.45 5.06
CA ILE A 622 26.49 0.23 6.33
C ILE A 622 26.74 1.40 7.29
N ALA A 623 28.00 1.86 7.40
CA ALA A 623 28.33 3.00 8.26
C ALA A 623 27.68 4.29 7.78
N LEU A 624 27.63 4.52 6.47
CA LEU A 624 26.91 5.64 5.87
C LEU A 624 25.43 5.55 6.19
N TYR A 625 24.78 4.40 5.87
CA TYR A 625 23.35 4.25 6.08
C TYR A 625 22.95 4.45 7.55
N LYS A 626 23.71 3.94 8.49
CA LYS A 626 23.45 4.17 9.93
C LYS A 626 23.41 5.66 10.31
N LYS A 627 24.15 6.51 9.62
CA LYS A 627 24.14 7.97 9.85
C LYS A 627 22.90 8.62 9.24
N ILE A 628 22.60 8.31 7.97
CA ILE A 628 21.50 8.95 7.22
C ILE A 628 20.16 8.23 7.36
N ARG A 629 20.13 7.04 7.99
CA ARG A 629 18.92 6.19 8.12
C ARG A 629 17.70 6.91 8.67
N PRO A 630 17.78 7.77 9.69
CA PRO A 630 16.62 8.52 10.16
C PRO A 630 16.01 9.40 9.07
N THR A 631 16.83 10.06 8.27
CA THR A 631 16.39 10.89 7.15
C THR A 631 15.78 10.03 6.04
N MET A 632 16.44 8.91 5.68
CA MET A 632 15.96 8.02 4.63
C MET A 632 14.62 7.35 4.96
N GLN A 633 14.44 6.88 6.20
CA GLN A 633 13.26 6.14 6.62
C GLN A 633 12.14 7.03 7.15
N LEU A 634 12.47 8.06 7.92
CA LEU A 634 11.51 8.88 8.66
C LEU A 634 11.33 10.29 8.10
N GLY A 635 12.16 10.70 7.14
CA GLY A 635 12.08 11.99 6.47
C GLY A 635 10.96 12.05 5.44
N ARG A 636 10.78 13.23 4.85
CA ARG A 636 9.90 13.44 3.69
C ARG A 636 10.63 12.99 2.43
N PHE A 637 9.93 12.30 1.55
CA PHE A 637 10.49 11.76 0.31
C PHE A 637 9.90 12.46 -0.91
N TYR A 638 10.74 12.84 -1.86
CA TYR A 638 10.35 13.48 -3.13
C TYR A 638 11.01 12.78 -4.32
N ARG A 639 10.21 12.52 -5.36
CA ARG A 639 10.71 12.10 -6.67
C ARG A 639 11.05 13.35 -7.47
N LEU A 640 12.35 13.57 -7.72
CA LEU A 640 12.80 14.68 -8.56
C LEU A 640 12.82 14.30 -10.04
N LEU A 641 13.22 13.06 -10.33
CA LEU A 641 13.11 12.41 -11.64
C LEU A 641 12.55 11.00 -11.42
N THR A 642 11.64 10.60 -12.30
CA THR A 642 10.99 9.30 -12.24
C THR A 642 11.33 8.45 -13.46
N PRO A 643 11.50 7.11 -13.31
CA PRO A 643 11.73 6.22 -14.44
C PRO A 643 10.51 6.07 -15.36
N PHE A 644 9.35 6.64 -15.01
CA PHE A 644 8.12 6.57 -15.80
C PHE A 644 7.99 7.71 -16.82
N GLU A 645 8.90 8.68 -16.80
CA GLU A 645 8.91 9.82 -17.71
C GLU A 645 10.06 9.78 -18.71
N GLY A 646 9.90 10.44 -19.83
CA GLY A 646 10.92 10.56 -20.85
C GLY A 646 11.36 9.18 -21.40
N LYS A 647 12.65 8.88 -21.33
CA LYS A 647 13.23 7.59 -21.75
C LYS A 647 13.39 6.58 -20.61
N GLY A 648 13.01 6.94 -19.39
CA GLY A 648 13.16 6.08 -18.20
C GLY A 648 14.61 5.79 -17.80
N ASN A 649 15.57 6.61 -18.25
CA ASN A 649 17.01 6.36 -18.09
C ASN A 649 17.62 7.00 -16.84
N GLU A 650 16.89 7.92 -16.21
CA GLU A 650 17.36 8.70 -15.07
C GLU A 650 16.33 8.65 -13.95
N THR A 651 16.80 8.50 -12.72
CA THR A 651 15.97 8.54 -11.52
C THR A 651 16.67 9.40 -10.47
N ALA A 652 15.92 10.26 -9.79
CA ALA A 652 16.48 11.05 -8.69
C ALA A 652 15.48 11.12 -7.53
N TRP A 653 16.00 10.87 -6.34
CA TRP A 653 15.26 10.86 -5.08
C TRP A 653 15.85 11.83 -4.08
N GLU A 654 15.00 12.57 -3.43
CA GLU A 654 15.35 13.46 -2.34
C GLU A 654 14.66 13.04 -1.05
N PHE A 655 15.42 13.05 0.04
CA PHE A 655 14.93 12.78 1.39
C PHE A 655 15.29 13.98 2.25
N VAL A 656 14.32 14.56 2.91
CA VAL A 656 14.48 15.71 3.81
C VAL A 656 14.13 15.28 5.23
N ALA A 657 15.07 15.40 6.15
CA ALA A 657 14.84 15.10 7.57
C ALA A 657 13.61 15.85 8.11
N LYS A 658 12.90 15.26 9.07
CA LYS A 658 11.68 15.86 9.64
C LYS A 658 11.90 17.29 10.18
N ASP A 659 13.09 17.58 10.72
CA ASP A 659 13.48 18.89 11.23
C ASP A 659 14.12 19.81 10.15
N GLY A 660 14.20 19.35 8.91
CA GLY A 660 14.78 20.07 7.78
C GLY A 660 16.30 20.26 7.83
N LYS A 661 17.02 19.60 8.76
CA LYS A 661 18.46 19.84 8.97
C LYS A 661 19.38 18.99 8.09
N GLU A 662 18.90 17.84 7.64
CA GLU A 662 19.66 16.95 6.75
C GLU A 662 18.87 16.67 5.49
N ILE A 663 19.54 16.69 4.34
CA ILE A 663 18.99 16.32 3.05
C ILE A 663 19.88 15.26 2.46
N VAL A 664 19.29 14.20 1.91
CA VAL A 664 19.99 13.18 1.14
C VAL A 664 19.42 13.19 -0.28
N LEU A 665 20.26 13.50 -1.24
CA LEU A 665 19.93 13.48 -2.66
C LEU A 665 20.64 12.31 -3.31
N VAL A 666 19.88 11.45 -4.03
CA VAL A 666 20.41 10.30 -4.76
C VAL A 666 20.00 10.41 -6.22
N TYR A 667 20.95 10.20 -7.12
CA TYR A 667 20.73 10.21 -8.56
C TYR A 667 21.26 8.93 -9.19
N PHE A 668 20.49 8.36 -10.11
CA PHE A 668 20.83 7.15 -10.86
C PHE A 668 20.75 7.42 -12.36
N LYS A 669 21.67 6.80 -13.10
CA LYS A 669 21.63 6.71 -14.55
C LYS A 669 21.79 5.26 -14.97
N ALA A 670 20.78 4.72 -15.67
CA ALA A 670 20.78 3.32 -16.08
C ALA A 670 21.79 3.06 -17.23
N LEU A 671 21.73 3.86 -18.29
CA LEU A 671 22.62 3.68 -19.45
C LEU A 671 23.37 4.97 -19.77
N ALA A 672 24.66 4.88 -19.97
CA ALA A 672 25.49 5.97 -20.48
C ALA A 672 25.14 6.27 -21.94
N THR A 673 25.23 7.54 -22.33
CA THR A 673 24.99 7.98 -23.70
C THR A 673 26.11 8.91 -24.15
N PRO A 674 26.63 8.77 -25.40
CA PRO A 674 27.76 9.58 -25.87
C PRO A 674 27.47 11.08 -25.88
N ALA A 675 26.25 11.47 -26.23
CA ALA A 675 25.75 12.85 -26.25
C ALA A 675 24.73 13.07 -25.12
N ALA A 676 25.19 12.90 -23.87
CA ALA A 676 24.34 13.11 -22.71
C ALA A 676 23.95 14.58 -22.58
N GLU A 677 22.68 14.81 -22.27
CA GLU A 677 22.18 16.13 -21.89
C GLU A 677 22.78 16.57 -20.55
N LEU A 678 23.00 17.86 -20.39
CA LEU A 678 23.32 18.43 -19.08
C LEU A 678 22.08 18.39 -18.20
N ARG A 679 22.24 17.86 -16.99
CA ARG A 679 21.13 17.69 -16.05
C ARG A 679 21.35 18.55 -14.83
N THR A 680 20.32 19.33 -14.48
CA THR A 680 20.22 20.08 -13.22
C THR A 680 19.10 19.48 -12.38
N LEU A 681 19.37 19.18 -11.12
CA LEU A 681 18.40 18.72 -10.14
C LEU A 681 17.99 19.88 -9.24
N LYS A 682 16.69 20.18 -9.21
CA LYS A 682 16.10 21.19 -8.33
C LYS A 682 15.44 20.47 -7.16
N LEU A 683 15.87 20.79 -5.95
CA LEU A 683 15.39 20.20 -4.72
C LEU A 683 13.99 20.73 -4.36
N GLU A 684 13.34 20.11 -3.39
CA GLU A 684 11.96 20.39 -3.00
C GLU A 684 11.84 20.79 -1.52
N GLN A 685 10.92 21.71 -1.23
CA GLN A 685 10.42 21.99 0.12
C GLN A 685 11.50 22.27 1.17
N LEU A 686 12.58 22.97 0.77
CA LEU A 686 13.61 23.46 1.68
C LEU A 686 13.22 24.80 2.32
N ASP A 687 13.88 25.14 3.42
CA ASP A 687 13.79 26.50 3.98
C ASP A 687 14.60 27.44 3.08
N ALA A 688 13.91 28.32 2.37
CA ALA A 688 14.49 29.20 1.36
C ALA A 688 15.64 30.09 1.89
N ASP A 689 15.51 30.54 3.14
CA ASP A 689 16.45 31.47 3.78
C ASP A 689 17.60 30.74 4.52
N ALA A 690 17.53 29.42 4.63
CA ALA A 690 18.53 28.63 5.32
C ALA A 690 19.73 28.30 4.40
N GLU A 691 20.93 28.29 4.98
CA GLU A 691 22.16 27.84 4.31
C GLU A 691 22.38 26.33 4.54
N TYR A 692 22.68 25.61 3.46
CA TYR A 692 22.96 24.17 3.46
C TYR A 692 24.36 23.91 2.92
N GLU A 693 25.18 23.19 3.67
CA GLU A 693 26.50 22.76 3.26
C GLU A 693 26.48 21.33 2.74
N VAL A 694 27.16 21.07 1.61
CA VAL A 694 27.42 19.70 1.12
C VAL A 694 28.43 19.03 2.05
N ALA A 695 27.91 18.31 3.06
CA ALA A 695 28.68 17.61 4.08
C ALA A 695 29.41 16.37 3.54
N ALA A 696 28.79 15.67 2.56
CA ALA A 696 29.40 14.52 1.92
C ALA A 696 28.94 14.36 0.46
N TYR A 697 29.83 13.79 -0.35
CA TYR A 697 29.57 13.43 -1.75
C TYR A 697 30.18 12.07 -2.08
N TYR A 698 29.34 11.24 -2.72
CA TYR A 698 29.70 9.88 -3.14
C TYR A 698 29.54 9.78 -4.66
N PRO A 699 30.65 9.93 -5.43
CA PRO A 699 30.62 9.85 -6.88
C PRO A 699 30.43 8.43 -7.37
N ALA A 700 29.88 8.27 -8.56
CA ALA A 700 29.83 6.97 -9.23
C ALA A 700 31.23 6.41 -9.43
N LYS A 701 31.41 5.10 -9.23
CA LYS A 701 32.65 4.38 -9.51
C LYS A 701 32.78 4.15 -11.02
N GLY A 702 34.03 4.21 -11.54
CA GLY A 702 34.32 3.97 -12.97
C GLY A 702 34.21 5.22 -13.84
N LEU A 703 34.30 6.40 -13.26
CA LEU A 703 34.34 7.66 -14.02
C LEU A 703 35.55 7.76 -14.94
N SER A 704 35.29 8.36 -16.12
CA SER A 704 36.10 8.56 -17.29
C SER A 704 37.59 8.85 -17.11
N HIS A 705 38.32 8.59 -18.18
CA HIS A 705 39.75 8.56 -18.39
C HIS A 705 40.55 9.79 -17.90
N ASP A 706 39.95 10.88 -17.52
CA ASP A 706 40.63 12.13 -17.14
C ASP A 706 40.35 12.62 -15.72
N GLY A 707 39.49 12.01 -14.93
CA GLY A 707 39.29 12.30 -13.49
C GLY A 707 39.05 13.79 -13.14
N ALA A 708 39.17 14.67 -14.12
CA ALA A 708 39.15 16.13 -13.93
C ALA A 708 37.72 16.67 -13.79
N GLY A 709 36.75 16.07 -14.52
CA GLY A 709 35.37 16.54 -14.50
C GLY A 709 34.60 16.28 -13.19
N SER A 710 34.90 15.15 -12.50
CA SER A 710 34.18 14.81 -11.27
C SER A 710 34.59 15.62 -10.05
N LYS A 711 35.83 16.10 -9.98
CA LYS A 711 36.33 16.90 -8.84
C LYS A 711 35.70 18.29 -8.79
N SER A 712 35.37 18.88 -9.93
CA SER A 712 34.79 20.23 -10.01
C SER A 712 33.33 20.26 -9.59
N LEU A 713 32.62 19.11 -9.66
CA LEU A 713 31.18 18.99 -9.36
C LEU A 713 30.89 18.22 -8.06
N SER A 714 31.91 17.86 -7.28
CA SER A 714 31.70 17.23 -5.97
C SER A 714 30.88 18.13 -5.03
N LEU A 715 31.06 19.42 -5.14
CA LEU A 715 30.48 20.47 -4.30
C LEU A 715 30.79 20.31 -2.80
N ALA A 716 31.59 19.30 -2.41
CA ALA A 716 31.88 19.01 -1.00
C ALA A 716 32.48 20.25 -0.30
N GLY A 717 31.91 20.61 0.85
CA GLY A 717 32.26 21.81 1.61
C GLY A 717 31.73 23.12 1.01
N LYS A 718 30.96 23.08 -0.09
CA LYS A 718 30.26 24.26 -0.63
C LYS A 718 28.93 24.43 0.09
N SER A 719 28.50 25.68 0.17
CA SER A 719 27.19 26.02 0.77
C SER A 719 26.32 26.72 -0.24
N PHE A 720 25.03 26.53 -0.09
CA PHE A 720 23.97 27.08 -0.92
C PHE A 720 22.81 27.52 -0.03
N TYR A 721 22.09 28.57 -0.40
CA TYR A 721 20.80 28.84 0.22
C TYR A 721 19.74 27.87 -0.28
N GLY A 722 18.68 27.64 0.51
CA GLY A 722 17.62 26.73 0.14
C GLY A 722 16.90 27.15 -1.14
N ASP A 723 16.68 28.46 -1.37
CA ASP A 723 16.11 28.98 -2.61
C ASP A 723 16.99 28.72 -3.82
N GLU A 724 18.32 28.80 -3.65
CA GLU A 724 19.30 28.48 -4.70
C GLU A 724 19.21 27.00 -5.09
N LEU A 725 19.11 26.08 -4.11
CA LEU A 725 18.94 24.67 -4.35
C LEU A 725 17.58 24.35 -5.00
N MET A 726 16.51 25.05 -4.62
CA MET A 726 15.16 24.82 -5.16
C MET A 726 14.96 25.43 -6.55
N TYR A 727 15.53 26.61 -6.83
CA TYR A 727 15.21 27.32 -8.07
C TYR A 727 16.33 27.25 -9.11
N SER A 728 17.58 27.30 -8.70
CA SER A 728 18.76 27.10 -9.57
C SER A 728 19.13 25.62 -9.66
N GLY A 729 19.15 24.91 -8.53
CA GLY A 729 19.49 23.51 -8.43
C GLY A 729 21.00 23.23 -8.48
N ILE A 730 21.34 21.94 -8.57
CA ILE A 730 22.71 21.46 -8.73
C ILE A 730 22.89 20.70 -10.03
N GLU A 731 24.07 20.87 -10.66
CA GLU A 731 24.42 20.12 -11.87
C GLU A 731 24.83 18.68 -11.53
N VAL A 732 24.33 17.71 -12.30
CA VAL A 732 24.77 16.32 -12.24
C VAL A 732 26.04 16.16 -13.07
N PRO A 733 27.11 15.51 -12.54
CA PRO A 733 28.31 15.23 -13.29
C PRO A 733 28.02 14.38 -14.54
N LYS A 734 28.77 14.61 -15.62
CA LYS A 734 28.71 13.77 -16.81
C LYS A 734 29.07 12.31 -16.44
N ILE A 735 28.27 11.37 -16.92
CA ILE A 735 28.39 9.94 -16.61
C ILE A 735 28.70 9.21 -17.91
N ASP A 736 29.83 8.49 -17.92
CA ASP A 736 30.31 7.71 -19.07
C ASP A 736 30.24 6.19 -18.83
N THR A 737 29.59 5.76 -17.74
CA THR A 737 29.41 4.35 -17.39
C THR A 737 27.94 4.02 -17.18
N ASP A 738 27.53 2.80 -17.52
CA ASP A 738 26.19 2.28 -17.23
C ASP A 738 26.02 2.02 -15.73
N PHE A 739 24.77 2.04 -15.30
CA PHE A 739 24.34 1.73 -13.94
C PHE A 739 25.03 2.58 -12.85
N ALA A 740 25.19 3.87 -13.13
CA ALA A 740 25.87 4.78 -12.23
C ALA A 740 24.93 5.34 -11.18
N ALA A 741 25.44 5.54 -9.96
CA ALA A 741 24.72 6.20 -8.86
C ALA A 741 25.58 7.23 -8.16
N TYR A 742 24.96 8.34 -7.76
CA TYR A 742 25.56 9.44 -6.99
C TYR A 742 24.74 9.73 -5.77
N MET A 743 25.39 10.18 -4.70
CA MET A 743 24.71 10.68 -3.50
C MET A 743 25.38 11.93 -2.97
N TRP A 744 24.57 12.90 -2.58
CA TRP A 744 24.98 14.11 -1.83
C TRP A 744 24.24 14.14 -0.51
N VAL A 745 24.95 14.50 0.55
CA VAL A 745 24.35 14.72 1.87
C VAL A 745 24.58 16.20 2.21
N PHE A 746 23.49 16.92 2.50
CA PHE A 746 23.55 18.33 2.89
C PHE A 746 23.15 18.45 4.36
N HIS A 747 23.84 19.36 5.06
CA HIS A 747 23.47 19.74 6.41
C HIS A 747 23.13 21.23 6.47
N LYS A 748 22.03 21.57 7.12
CA LYS A 748 21.66 22.95 7.43
C LYS A 748 22.65 23.51 8.44
N LYS A 749 23.21 24.71 8.16
CA LYS A 749 24.14 25.44 9.04
C LYS A 749 23.44 26.11 10.22
#